data_2c4eaaf0fb173941dc78cd977b905726
#
_entry.id   2c4eaaf0fb173941dc78cd977b905726
#
_cell.length_a   1.000
_cell.length_b   1.000
_cell.length_c   1.000
_cell.angle_alpha   90.00
_cell.angle_beta   90.00
_cell.angle_gamma   90.00
#
_symmetry.space_group_name_H-M   'P 1'
#
loop_
_entity.id
_entity.type
_entity.pdbx_description
1 polymer ?
#
loop_
_entity_poly.entity_id
_entity_poly.type
_entity_poly.pdbx_seq_one_letter_code
_entity_poly.pdbx_strand_id
1 'polypeptide(L)'
;MIADGRHQSLRIRLSMKFLLLAAALVASASALVMHDDKIKMLIGKEHLDNLDIKTKEMLMMRLLNHMMQPTMYRDIKDCAREFVLEDHLDKFIVKARCGAILHGHVQDGHAARGEVFVHTSRKQMEQAITVVKMLYFAKDFDTFFRTCCWLRDRVNEGMFVYSVTVAVMHRDDCKGIILPAPYEICPNFFVNSDVIHKAYMMKMKKGMIDPMLLDYYNIKLTDKNVAIIDSRKGVRHTLTDEDRLAYFREDIDLNTYFYYLHMDYPSWMITEKMDKERRGEVMMYSFQQLLARYRLERLSHEMCDIKPLMLSKTLKTGYWPKIRLTNGEEMPVRMNHKVLLTEDKVDIKRRIDDIERMIRDAILTGKLEMRDGTVLKIKKPEDIETLCRLILGTLHMKDDAKVYHLMTLLKKMITYNKYNVNTYTYIPTALDMVQTCLRDPVFWMLMKRMTDNVVLFKKLLPAYTRDELDFPGVKVENFMTDKLVTFFDEMDMDITNALYLDEAEMKKEKSDMLMVARQRRLNHHNFKLTIDVVSDKTVDAVVRVFLGPKYDCMGKLMDINDKRLDMVEIDSFIYKLETGKNTIVRDSMEMHNMIGDRTWTRKMFDRSLVETLGSGDHTVTEAWWHRARTGFPHRMLLPMGRRGGMPMQMFVIVTPVVKDKLMNLVDMDTMRDRKVCRFTVCMDTLPLGFPSTARSAWRTSSPTT
;
A
#
# COMPACT_ATOMS: atom_id res chain seq x y z
N MET A 1 -18.90 60.07 -10.71
CA MET A 1 -18.84 59.84 -9.24
C MET A 1 -19.51 58.54 -8.76
N ILE A 2 -19.61 57.51 -9.58
CA ILE A 2 -20.22 56.20 -9.19
C ILE A 2 -19.22 55.01 -9.32
N ALA A 3 -18.05 55.23 -9.89
CA ALA A 3 -17.04 54.18 -10.07
C ALA A 3 -16.09 53.99 -8.87
N ASP A 4 -15.95 54.98 -8.01
CA ASP A 4 -14.98 54.97 -6.89
C ASP A 4 -15.48 54.21 -5.65
N GLY A 5 -16.80 54.18 -5.43
CA GLY A 5 -17.38 53.48 -4.27
C GLY A 5 -17.30 51.94 -4.33
N ARG A 6 -17.26 51.36 -5.52
CA ARG A 6 -17.15 49.89 -5.69
C ARG A 6 -15.73 49.38 -5.43
N HIS A 7 -14.71 50.12 -5.82
CA HIS A 7 -13.31 49.78 -5.58
C HIS A 7 -12.92 49.89 -4.10
N GLN A 8 -13.45 50.87 -3.37
CA GLN A 8 -13.20 51.00 -1.93
C GLN A 8 -13.89 49.86 -1.13
N SER A 9 -15.14 49.51 -1.47
CA SER A 9 -15.85 48.41 -0.80
C SER A 9 -15.22 47.06 -1.06
N LEU A 10 -14.65 46.83 -2.25
CA LEU A 10 -13.91 45.62 -2.57
C LEU A 10 -12.57 45.52 -1.82
N ARG A 11 -11.84 46.63 -1.68
CA ARG A 11 -10.61 46.72 -0.88
C ARG A 11 -10.86 46.48 0.61
N ILE A 12 -11.92 47.03 1.15
CA ILE A 12 -12.31 46.83 2.57
C ILE A 12 -12.75 45.37 2.81
N ARG A 13 -13.52 44.78 1.90
CA ARG A 13 -13.90 43.35 1.99
C ARG A 13 -12.70 42.37 1.83
N LEU A 14 -11.75 42.71 0.97
CA LEU A 14 -10.49 41.92 0.86
C LEU A 14 -9.64 42.09 2.13
N SER A 15 -9.49 43.28 2.65
CA SER A 15 -8.75 43.56 3.90
C SER A 15 -9.39 42.88 5.12
N MET A 16 -10.73 42.89 5.25
CA MET A 16 -11.43 42.14 6.32
C MET A 16 -11.29 40.63 6.18
N LYS A 17 -11.33 40.09 4.97
CA LYS A 17 -11.07 38.66 4.75
C LYS A 17 -9.63 38.27 5.09
N PHE A 18 -8.66 39.14 4.78
CA PHE A 18 -7.26 38.94 5.18
C PHE A 18 -7.05 39.01 6.69
N LEU A 19 -7.73 39.95 7.37
CA LEU A 19 -7.68 40.05 8.83
C LEU A 19 -8.36 38.88 9.52
N LEU A 20 -9.48 38.40 9.01
CA LEU A 20 -10.14 37.17 9.50
C LEU A 20 -9.31 35.94 9.26
N LEU A 21 -8.63 35.83 8.10
CA LEU A 21 -7.69 34.73 7.82
C LEU A 21 -6.47 34.80 8.74
N ALA A 22 -5.92 35.97 9.01
CA ALA A 22 -4.80 36.17 9.93
C ALA A 22 -5.20 35.88 11.38
N ALA A 23 -6.40 36.30 11.82
CA ALA A 23 -6.92 35.99 13.15
C ALA A 23 -7.20 34.48 13.31
N ALA A 24 -7.74 33.82 12.29
CA ALA A 24 -7.93 32.37 12.28
C ALA A 24 -6.58 31.62 12.30
N LEU A 25 -5.55 32.14 11.64
CA LEU A 25 -4.19 31.57 11.65
C LEU A 25 -3.50 31.75 13.01
N VAL A 26 -3.72 32.85 13.70
CA VAL A 26 -3.19 33.10 15.05
C VAL A 26 -3.94 32.26 16.08
N ALA A 27 -5.27 32.15 15.97
CA ALA A 27 -6.06 31.24 16.82
C ALA A 27 -5.70 29.78 16.63
N SER A 28 -5.42 29.37 15.38
CA SER A 28 -4.99 28.01 15.08
C SER A 28 -3.59 27.70 15.65
N ALA A 29 -2.65 28.65 15.56
CA ALA A 29 -1.32 28.48 16.13
C ALA A 29 -1.37 28.40 17.68
N SER A 30 -2.23 29.20 18.31
CA SER A 30 -2.42 29.20 19.78
C SER A 30 -3.11 27.91 20.26
N ALA A 31 -4.10 27.41 19.51
CA ALA A 31 -4.76 26.14 19.81
C ALA A 31 -3.79 24.95 19.67
N LEU A 32 -2.88 24.99 18.70
CA LEU A 32 -1.85 23.97 18.49
C LEU A 32 -0.85 23.92 19.66
N VAL A 33 -0.39 25.08 20.12
CA VAL A 33 0.53 25.17 21.28
C VAL A 33 -0.14 24.64 22.54
N MET A 34 -1.41 25.01 22.79
CA MET A 34 -2.16 24.51 23.94
C MET A 34 -2.43 23.00 23.87
N HIS A 35 -2.54 22.44 22.67
CA HIS A 35 -2.78 21.02 22.50
C HIS A 35 -1.49 20.20 22.65
N ASP A 36 -0.38 20.72 22.17
CA ASP A 36 0.96 20.10 22.32
C ASP A 36 1.35 20.05 23.82
N ASP A 37 1.05 21.09 24.59
CA ASP A 37 1.26 21.09 26.03
C ASP A 37 0.33 20.12 26.77
N LYS A 38 -0.93 19.96 26.36
CA LYS A 38 -1.82 18.92 26.90
C LYS A 38 -1.30 17.52 26.65
N ILE A 39 -0.75 17.24 25.47
CA ILE A 39 -0.16 15.93 25.16
C ILE A 39 1.07 15.65 26.01
N LYS A 40 1.95 16.64 26.19
CA LYS A 40 3.10 16.54 27.09
C LYS A 40 2.68 16.14 28.51
N MET A 41 1.55 16.68 28.98
CA MET A 41 0.98 16.35 30.29
C MET A 41 0.37 14.94 30.35
N LEU A 42 -0.18 14.43 29.24
CA LEU A 42 -0.84 13.12 29.17
C LEU A 42 0.15 11.96 29.29
N ILE A 43 1.29 12.03 28.62
CA ILE A 43 2.29 10.96 28.63
C ILE A 43 2.89 10.72 30.04
N GLY A 44 2.91 11.78 30.90
CA GLY A 44 3.49 11.69 32.24
C GLY A 44 2.53 11.28 33.36
N LYS A 45 1.22 11.31 33.19
CA LYS A 45 0.25 11.25 34.30
C LYS A 45 -0.94 10.32 34.17
N GLU A 46 -1.30 9.84 32.96
CA GLU A 46 -2.55 9.09 32.76
C GLU A 46 -2.31 7.75 32.04
N HIS A 47 -3.23 6.80 32.26
CA HIS A 47 -3.33 5.61 31.42
C HIS A 47 -3.83 6.01 30.03
N LEU A 48 -3.02 5.74 29.01
CA LEU A 48 -3.26 6.15 27.63
C LEU A 48 -4.39 5.36 26.93
N ASP A 49 -4.95 4.37 27.62
CA ASP A 49 -5.99 3.51 27.06
C ASP A 49 -7.29 4.23 26.77
N ASN A 50 -7.65 5.20 27.61
CA ASN A 50 -8.90 5.96 27.50
C ASN A 50 -8.82 7.16 26.54
N LEU A 51 -7.70 7.34 25.85
CA LEU A 51 -7.55 8.41 24.87
C LEU A 51 -8.40 8.16 23.64
N ASP A 52 -8.93 9.24 23.07
CA ASP A 52 -9.60 9.23 21.79
C ASP A 52 -8.64 8.83 20.65
N ILE A 53 -9.20 8.37 19.54
CA ILE A 53 -8.43 7.89 18.38
C ILE A 53 -7.51 8.99 17.83
N LYS A 54 -7.96 10.24 17.77
CA LYS A 54 -7.17 11.38 17.24
C LYS A 54 -5.95 11.68 18.10
N THR A 55 -6.11 11.63 19.41
CA THR A 55 -5.00 11.79 20.35
C THR A 55 -3.99 10.64 20.20
N LYS A 56 -4.46 9.40 20.06
CA LYS A 56 -3.61 8.24 19.77
C LYS A 56 -2.87 8.41 18.43
N GLU A 57 -3.53 8.88 17.38
CA GLU A 57 -2.90 9.18 16.08
C GLU A 57 -1.78 10.20 16.22
N MET A 58 -2.01 11.26 16.97
CA MET A 58 -1.02 12.31 17.16
C MET A 58 0.20 11.82 17.94
N LEU A 59 0.01 10.99 18.98
CA LEU A 59 1.10 10.32 19.67
C LEU A 59 1.94 9.47 18.70
N MET A 60 1.27 8.71 17.83
CA MET A 60 1.96 7.90 16.82
C MET A 60 2.67 8.73 15.76
N MET A 61 2.11 9.87 15.33
CA MET A 61 2.78 10.79 14.42
C MET A 61 4.06 11.37 15.04
N ARG A 62 4.03 11.82 16.30
CA ARG A 62 5.21 12.33 17.01
C ARG A 62 6.27 11.24 17.15
N LEU A 63 5.86 10.01 17.45
CA LEU A 63 6.75 8.86 17.56
C LEU A 63 7.48 8.54 16.23
N LEU A 64 6.79 8.70 15.10
CA LEU A 64 7.32 8.39 13.75
C LEU A 64 7.99 9.60 13.06
N ASN A 65 8.07 10.74 13.72
CA ASN A 65 8.66 11.94 13.15
C ASN A 65 10.21 11.88 13.23
N HIS A 66 10.90 12.30 12.16
CA HIS A 66 12.37 12.32 12.03
C HIS A 66 13.05 11.03 12.51
N MET A 67 12.61 9.89 11.97
CA MET A 67 13.05 8.56 12.40
C MET A 67 14.57 8.34 12.30
N MET A 68 15.23 9.04 11.38
CA MET A 68 16.68 8.92 11.14
C MET A 68 17.54 9.50 12.29
N GLN A 69 16.94 10.28 13.18
CA GLN A 69 17.59 10.88 14.35
C GLN A 69 16.94 10.38 15.65
N PRO A 70 17.61 10.52 16.80
CA PRO A 70 16.97 10.39 18.11
C PRO A 70 15.75 11.34 18.18
N THR A 71 14.71 10.92 18.91
CA THR A 71 13.50 11.75 18.99
C THR A 71 13.80 13.17 19.48
N MET A 72 13.16 14.16 18.87
CA MET A 72 13.27 15.55 19.35
C MET A 72 12.38 15.83 20.56
N TYR A 73 11.31 15.06 20.75
CA TYR A 73 10.31 15.28 21.77
C TYR A 73 10.77 14.84 23.16
N ARG A 74 10.75 15.76 24.12
CA ARG A 74 11.21 15.53 25.50
C ARG A 74 10.35 14.51 26.22
N ASP A 75 9.04 14.64 26.11
CA ASP A 75 8.06 13.72 26.68
C ASP A 75 8.26 12.26 26.24
N ILE A 76 8.58 12.03 24.98
CA ILE A 76 8.92 10.68 24.46
C ILE A 76 10.26 10.19 25.05
N LYS A 77 11.25 11.09 25.18
CA LYS A 77 12.54 10.76 25.82
C LYS A 77 12.38 10.38 27.29
N ASP A 78 11.58 11.15 28.01
CA ASP A 78 11.35 10.93 29.45
C ASP A 78 10.56 9.64 29.64
N CYS A 79 9.50 9.41 28.88
CA CYS A 79 8.79 8.13 28.85
C CYS A 79 9.72 6.94 28.57
N ALA A 80 10.66 7.07 27.62
CA ALA A 80 11.62 6.01 27.28
C ALA A 80 12.68 5.77 28.38
N ARG A 81 12.95 6.74 29.24
CA ARG A 81 13.88 6.62 30.39
C ARG A 81 13.19 6.01 31.61
N GLU A 82 11.95 6.41 31.86
CA GLU A 82 11.16 5.94 33.00
C GLU A 82 10.64 4.52 32.83
N PHE A 83 10.47 4.09 31.57
CA PHE A 83 9.96 2.75 31.25
C PHE A 83 11.09 1.71 31.30
N VAL A 84 11.12 0.93 32.39
CA VAL A 84 11.99 -0.23 32.55
C VAL A 84 11.23 -1.46 32.12
N LEU A 85 11.60 -2.04 30.99
CA LEU A 85 10.86 -3.15 30.38
C LEU A 85 10.82 -4.39 31.27
N GLU A 86 11.91 -4.64 31.99
CA GLU A 86 12.07 -5.76 32.93
C GLU A 86 11.03 -5.72 34.05
N ASP A 87 10.69 -4.53 34.53
CA ASP A 87 9.73 -4.32 35.63
C ASP A 87 8.26 -4.52 35.16
N HIS A 88 8.06 -4.57 33.82
CA HIS A 88 6.74 -4.64 33.21
C HIS A 88 6.48 -5.92 32.41
N LEU A 89 7.26 -6.98 32.60
CA LEU A 89 7.09 -8.26 31.88
C LEU A 89 5.74 -8.92 32.13
N ASP A 90 5.08 -8.61 33.26
CA ASP A 90 3.73 -9.05 33.57
C ASP A 90 2.64 -8.42 32.66
N LYS A 91 2.95 -7.27 32.05
CA LYS A 91 2.08 -6.56 31.10
C LYS A 91 2.14 -7.11 29.66
N PHE A 92 2.82 -8.22 29.44
CA PHE A 92 2.88 -8.91 28.15
C PHE A 92 2.22 -10.29 28.24
N ILE A 93 1.42 -10.63 27.23
CA ILE A 93 0.70 -11.90 27.16
C ILE A 93 1.65 -13.11 27.09
N VAL A 94 2.89 -12.91 26.61
CA VAL A 94 3.91 -13.97 26.44
C VAL A 94 5.21 -13.58 27.16
N LYS A 95 5.22 -13.78 28.49
CA LYS A 95 6.34 -13.41 29.38
C LYS A 95 7.71 -14.00 29.00
N ALA A 96 7.76 -15.30 28.69
CA ALA A 96 9.02 -16.01 28.48
C ALA A 96 9.78 -15.59 27.21
N ARG A 97 9.12 -14.97 26.22
CA ARG A 97 9.75 -14.54 24.98
C ARG A 97 10.29 -13.12 25.05
N CYS A 98 9.74 -12.25 25.89
CA CYS A 98 10.22 -10.87 26.01
C CYS A 98 11.60 -10.80 26.71
N GLY A 99 11.85 -11.64 27.72
CA GLY A 99 13.16 -11.71 28.39
C GLY A 99 14.28 -12.27 27.50
N ALA A 100 13.99 -13.33 26.72
CA ALA A 100 14.95 -13.90 25.78
C ALA A 100 15.31 -12.93 24.63
N ILE A 101 14.36 -12.06 24.27
CA ILE A 101 14.53 -11.01 23.28
C ILE A 101 15.56 -9.96 23.75
N LEU A 102 15.48 -9.54 25.01
CA LEU A 102 16.38 -8.55 25.60
C LEU A 102 17.82 -9.06 25.67
N HIS A 103 18.02 -10.30 26.09
CA HIS A 103 19.38 -10.87 26.25
C HIS A 103 20.01 -11.30 24.92
N GLY A 104 19.23 -11.83 23.97
CA GLY A 104 19.72 -12.19 22.62
C GLY A 104 20.06 -10.98 21.77
N HIS A 105 19.42 -9.86 22.04
CA HIS A 105 19.61 -8.63 21.25
C HIS A 105 20.96 -7.94 21.46
N VAL A 106 21.56 -8.09 22.59
CA VAL A 106 22.85 -7.43 22.92
C VAL A 106 24.05 -8.21 22.40
N GLN A 107 23.93 -9.54 22.18
CA GLN A 107 25.07 -10.41 21.89
C GLN A 107 25.29 -10.77 20.40
N ASP A 108 24.28 -10.70 19.53
CA ASP A 108 24.34 -11.30 18.18
C ASP A 108 24.36 -10.31 16.99
N GLY A 109 24.90 -9.13 17.14
CA GLY A 109 25.11 -8.20 16.01
C GLY A 109 23.79 -7.82 15.31
N HIS A 110 22.95 -7.04 16.00
CA HIS A 110 21.72 -6.46 15.44
C HIS A 110 22.04 -5.47 14.34
N ALA A 111 21.09 -5.31 13.40
CA ALA A 111 21.10 -4.17 12.52
C ALA A 111 21.15 -2.88 13.37
N ALA A 112 22.26 -2.19 13.32
CA ALA A 112 22.47 -0.96 14.08
C ALA A 112 21.61 0.18 13.51
N ARG A 113 21.42 1.22 14.29
CA ARG A 113 20.86 2.46 13.77
C ARG A 113 21.78 3.04 12.68
N GLY A 114 21.18 3.54 11.60
CA GLY A 114 21.90 3.99 10.40
C GLY A 114 22.19 2.90 9.36
N GLU A 115 22.07 1.62 9.72
CA GLU A 115 22.11 0.54 8.75
C GLU A 115 20.80 0.43 7.96
N VAL A 116 20.85 -0.21 6.79
CA VAL A 116 19.68 -0.38 5.96
C VAL A 116 18.91 -1.63 6.37
N PHE A 117 17.65 -1.46 6.79
CA PHE A 117 16.75 -2.57 7.06
C PHE A 117 16.23 -3.20 5.77
N VAL A 118 16.46 -4.50 5.59
CA VAL A 118 16.13 -5.23 4.35
C VAL A 118 15.20 -6.41 4.64
N HIS A 119 14.02 -6.39 4.07
CA HIS A 119 13.00 -7.46 4.26
C HIS A 119 13.43 -8.85 3.75
N THR A 120 14.39 -8.92 2.82
CA THR A 120 14.93 -10.18 2.29
C THR A 120 16.07 -10.74 3.13
N SER A 121 16.57 -9.98 4.11
CA SER A 121 17.56 -10.46 5.09
C SER A 121 16.86 -11.28 6.17
N ARG A 122 17.20 -12.58 6.23
CA ARG A 122 16.59 -13.49 7.21
C ARG A 122 16.85 -13.05 8.65
N LYS A 123 18.10 -12.69 8.98
CA LYS A 123 18.47 -12.23 10.34
C LYS A 123 17.69 -10.98 10.75
N GLN A 124 17.67 -9.96 9.92
CA GLN A 124 16.94 -8.71 10.20
C GLN A 124 15.42 -8.94 10.33
N MET A 125 14.85 -9.85 9.51
CA MET A 125 13.43 -10.18 9.63
C MET A 125 13.11 -10.97 10.89
N GLU A 126 13.94 -11.90 11.32
CA GLU A 126 13.78 -12.60 12.61
C GLU A 126 13.76 -11.62 13.77
N GLN A 127 14.64 -10.61 13.75
CA GLN A 127 14.67 -9.52 14.73
C GLN A 127 13.38 -8.67 14.66
N ALA A 128 12.97 -8.25 13.47
CA ALA A 128 11.76 -7.46 13.27
C ALA A 128 10.51 -8.21 13.76
N ILE A 129 10.39 -9.51 13.44
CA ILE A 129 9.29 -10.37 13.92
C ILE A 129 9.24 -10.40 15.45
N THR A 130 10.39 -10.41 16.06
CA THR A 130 10.54 -10.43 17.51
C THR A 130 10.03 -9.12 18.13
N VAL A 131 10.43 -7.97 17.54
CA VAL A 131 9.93 -6.64 17.94
C VAL A 131 8.42 -6.52 17.69
N VAL A 132 7.92 -6.99 16.53
CA VAL A 132 6.47 -7.00 16.25
C VAL A 132 5.72 -7.80 17.31
N LYS A 133 6.18 -9.00 17.65
CA LYS A 133 5.51 -9.84 18.66
C LYS A 133 5.50 -9.16 20.04
N MET A 134 6.57 -8.48 20.42
CA MET A 134 6.61 -7.72 21.65
C MET A 134 5.55 -6.61 21.65
N LEU A 135 5.46 -5.82 20.60
CA LEU A 135 4.45 -4.77 20.45
C LEU A 135 3.02 -5.33 20.36
N TYR A 136 2.83 -6.41 19.60
CA TYR A 136 1.51 -7.03 19.39
C TYR A 136 0.94 -7.63 20.69
N PHE A 137 1.77 -8.27 21.51
CA PHE A 137 1.33 -8.94 22.73
C PHE A 137 1.36 -8.04 23.99
N ALA A 138 1.62 -6.74 23.86
CA ALA A 138 1.36 -5.78 24.93
C ALA A 138 -0.14 -5.79 25.29
N LYS A 139 -0.48 -5.83 26.60
CA LYS A 139 -1.86 -6.02 27.07
C LYS A 139 -2.81 -4.90 26.68
N ASP A 140 -2.31 -3.67 26.69
CA ASP A 140 -3.08 -2.44 26.50
C ASP A 140 -2.31 -1.42 25.66
N PHE A 141 -2.97 -0.35 25.25
CA PHE A 141 -2.36 0.70 24.43
C PHE A 141 -1.27 1.48 25.20
N ASP A 142 -1.46 1.69 26.50
CA ASP A 142 -0.45 2.37 27.33
C ASP A 142 0.88 1.60 27.32
N THR A 143 0.84 0.29 27.60
CA THR A 143 2.01 -0.59 27.54
C THR A 143 2.62 -0.63 26.13
N PHE A 144 1.77 -0.73 25.11
CA PHE A 144 2.21 -0.70 23.71
C PHE A 144 2.96 0.59 23.39
N PHE A 145 2.38 1.75 23.71
CA PHE A 145 2.98 3.05 23.38
C PHE A 145 4.28 3.31 24.15
N ARG A 146 4.33 3.00 25.47
CA ARG A 146 5.56 3.13 26.28
C ARG A 146 6.66 2.21 25.78
N THR A 147 6.31 0.98 25.38
CA THR A 147 7.26 0.07 24.72
C THR A 147 7.76 0.63 23.39
N CYS A 148 6.90 1.28 22.59
CA CYS A 148 7.33 1.97 21.39
C CYS A 148 8.30 3.13 21.69
N CYS A 149 8.02 3.95 22.72
CA CYS A 149 8.94 5.01 23.15
C CYS A 149 10.30 4.45 23.53
N TRP A 150 10.34 3.34 24.28
CA TRP A 150 11.57 2.67 24.69
C TRP A 150 12.37 2.11 23.50
N LEU A 151 11.69 1.50 22.52
CA LEU A 151 12.31 0.92 21.32
C LEU A 151 12.80 1.97 20.33
N ARG A 152 12.16 3.14 20.27
CA ARG A 152 12.33 4.17 19.22
C ARG A 152 13.79 4.51 18.92
N ASP A 153 14.60 4.66 19.94
CA ASP A 153 16.00 5.06 19.80
C ASP A 153 16.98 3.90 20.04
N ARG A 154 16.48 2.67 20.30
CA ARG A 154 17.29 1.49 20.62
C ARG A 154 17.41 0.49 19.48
N VAL A 155 16.41 0.42 18.60
CA VAL A 155 16.41 -0.49 17.45
C VAL A 155 16.68 0.26 16.15
N ASN A 156 17.02 -0.48 15.10
CA ASN A 156 17.16 0.09 13.76
C ASN A 156 15.86 0.81 13.35
N GLU A 157 15.97 2.00 12.76
CA GLU A 157 14.84 2.87 12.42
C GLU A 157 13.88 2.25 11.41
N GLY A 158 14.39 1.59 10.38
CA GLY A 158 13.55 0.90 9.39
C GLY A 158 12.82 -0.29 9.99
N MET A 159 13.49 -1.04 10.86
CA MET A 159 12.89 -2.15 11.63
C MET A 159 11.80 -1.62 12.57
N PHE A 160 12.05 -0.50 13.25
CA PHE A 160 11.06 0.13 14.12
C PHE A 160 9.80 0.53 13.37
N VAL A 161 9.94 1.28 12.24
CA VAL A 161 8.80 1.70 11.41
C VAL A 161 8.02 0.48 10.93
N TYR A 162 8.70 -0.56 10.45
CA TYR A 162 8.06 -1.81 10.05
C TYR A 162 7.25 -2.43 11.19
N SER A 163 7.88 -2.58 12.36
CA SER A 163 7.29 -3.27 13.50
C SER A 163 6.09 -2.52 14.09
N VAL A 164 6.19 -1.21 14.21
CA VAL A 164 5.08 -0.35 14.66
C VAL A 164 3.93 -0.37 13.66
N THR A 165 4.22 -0.28 12.37
CA THR A 165 3.18 -0.33 11.32
C THR A 165 2.41 -1.64 11.38
N VAL A 166 3.11 -2.78 11.43
CA VAL A 166 2.46 -4.08 11.54
C VAL A 166 1.65 -4.20 12.84
N ALA A 167 2.21 -3.79 13.97
CA ALA A 167 1.50 -3.86 15.26
C ALA A 167 0.21 -3.02 15.25
N VAL A 168 0.28 -1.75 14.81
CA VAL A 168 -0.91 -0.86 14.73
C VAL A 168 -1.98 -1.41 13.80
N MET A 169 -1.58 -2.07 12.70
CA MET A 169 -2.55 -2.65 11.76
C MET A 169 -3.27 -3.88 12.29
N HIS A 170 -2.71 -4.59 13.27
CA HIS A 170 -3.22 -5.87 13.73
C HIS A 170 -3.77 -5.86 15.16
N ARG A 171 -3.51 -4.82 15.96
CA ARG A 171 -4.03 -4.69 17.33
C ARG A 171 -5.45 -4.16 17.34
N ASP A 172 -6.28 -4.69 18.21
CA ASP A 172 -7.68 -4.26 18.37
C ASP A 172 -7.80 -2.86 18.99
N ASP A 173 -6.95 -2.53 19.97
CA ASP A 173 -6.92 -1.23 20.65
C ASP A 173 -6.33 -0.10 19.78
N CYS A 174 -5.78 -0.45 18.61
CA CYS A 174 -5.31 0.47 17.58
C CYS A 174 -6.29 0.60 16.38
N LYS A 175 -7.48 -0.01 16.45
CA LYS A 175 -8.50 0.14 15.39
C LYS A 175 -8.86 1.61 15.23
N GLY A 176 -8.90 2.08 13.98
CA GLY A 176 -9.18 3.48 13.65
C GLY A 176 -7.96 4.39 13.58
N ILE A 177 -6.81 4.04 14.17
CA ILE A 177 -5.58 4.82 14.05
C ILE A 177 -5.07 4.77 12.60
N ILE A 178 -4.85 5.93 11.99
CA ILE A 178 -4.24 6.09 10.67
C ILE A 178 -2.82 6.60 10.87
N LEU A 179 -1.84 5.82 10.40
CA LEU A 179 -0.44 6.24 10.43
C LEU A 179 -0.15 7.21 9.29
N PRO A 180 0.84 8.11 9.45
CA PRO A 180 1.35 8.91 8.34
C PRO A 180 1.73 8.03 7.17
N ALA A 181 1.63 8.57 5.95
CA ALA A 181 2.01 7.83 4.76
C ALA A 181 3.50 7.42 4.83
N PRO A 182 3.89 6.23 4.37
CA PRO A 182 5.27 5.76 4.47
C PRO A 182 6.24 6.69 3.71
N TYR A 183 5.79 7.38 2.68
CA TYR A 183 6.59 8.39 1.97
C TYR A 183 6.77 9.70 2.75
N GLU A 184 5.96 9.97 3.77
CA GLU A 184 6.16 11.08 4.71
C GLU A 184 7.03 10.65 5.91
N ILE A 185 6.98 9.38 6.33
CA ILE A 185 7.83 8.85 7.40
C ILE A 185 9.27 8.69 6.92
N CYS A 186 9.47 8.04 5.77
CA CYS A 186 10.77 7.74 5.16
C CYS A 186 10.80 8.17 3.69
N PRO A 187 10.84 9.47 3.37
CA PRO A 187 10.76 9.98 1.99
C PRO A 187 11.85 9.44 1.08
N ASN A 188 13.01 9.09 1.63
CA ASN A 188 14.17 8.62 0.88
C ASN A 188 13.89 7.42 -0.03
N PHE A 189 12.93 6.56 0.33
CA PHE A 189 12.55 5.40 -0.49
C PHE A 189 11.55 5.72 -1.60
N PHE A 190 10.93 6.89 -1.58
CA PHE A 190 9.85 7.27 -2.49
C PHE A 190 10.22 8.41 -3.44
N VAL A 191 11.22 9.19 -3.07
CA VAL A 191 11.64 10.39 -3.81
C VAL A 191 13.07 10.19 -4.33
N ASN A 192 13.36 10.73 -5.49
CA ASN A 192 14.68 10.63 -6.09
C ASN A 192 15.76 11.34 -5.25
N SER A 193 16.97 10.81 -5.26
CA SER A 193 18.10 11.31 -4.48
C SER A 193 18.46 12.77 -4.79
N ASP A 194 18.26 13.23 -6.05
CA ASP A 194 18.47 14.62 -6.42
C ASP A 194 17.50 15.60 -5.74
N VAL A 195 16.25 15.17 -5.51
CA VAL A 195 15.25 15.98 -4.77
C VAL A 195 15.67 16.11 -3.30
N ILE A 196 16.10 15.00 -2.68
CA ILE A 196 16.61 15.01 -1.29
C ILE A 196 17.87 15.89 -1.19
N HIS A 197 18.79 15.80 -2.16
CA HIS A 197 19.97 16.65 -2.19
C HIS A 197 19.61 18.15 -2.27
N LYS A 198 18.66 18.51 -3.13
CA LYS A 198 18.15 19.90 -3.22
C LYS A 198 17.52 20.37 -1.90
N ALA A 199 16.78 19.49 -1.23
CA ALA A 199 16.20 19.80 0.08
C ALA A 199 17.29 20.06 1.13
N TYR A 200 18.35 19.25 1.17
CA TYR A 200 19.51 19.51 2.04
C TYR A 200 20.19 20.84 1.71
N MET A 201 20.39 21.13 0.44
CA MET A 201 20.99 22.39 0.00
C MET A 201 20.15 23.59 0.47
N MET A 202 18.81 23.52 0.34
CA MET A 202 17.90 24.55 0.83
C MET A 202 18.01 24.74 2.34
N LYS A 203 18.07 23.65 3.09
CA LYS A 203 18.20 23.68 4.55
C LYS A 203 19.54 24.28 4.99
N MET A 204 20.64 23.84 4.40
CA MET A 204 22.00 24.36 4.72
C MET A 204 22.14 25.85 4.45
N LYS A 205 21.49 26.35 3.40
CA LYS A 205 21.45 27.77 3.06
C LYS A 205 20.38 28.54 3.83
N LYS A 206 19.62 27.92 4.71
CA LYS A 206 18.48 28.52 5.44
C LYS A 206 17.52 29.31 4.54
N GLY A 207 17.26 28.80 3.33
CA GLY A 207 16.43 29.44 2.32
C GLY A 207 17.10 30.64 1.60
N MET A 208 18.29 31.05 2.00
CA MET A 208 19.04 32.16 1.36
C MET A 208 19.82 31.65 0.13
N ILE A 209 19.12 31.52 -0.98
CA ILE A 209 19.69 31.09 -2.26
C ILE A 209 19.36 32.16 -3.32
N ASP A 210 20.31 32.41 -4.21
CA ASP A 210 20.10 33.28 -5.35
C ASP A 210 18.85 32.88 -6.16
N PRO A 211 17.94 33.80 -6.49
CA PRO A 211 16.75 33.51 -7.28
C PRO A 211 17.03 32.78 -8.59
N MET A 212 18.17 33.06 -9.27
CA MET A 212 18.57 32.36 -10.49
C MET A 212 18.86 30.89 -10.22
N LEU A 213 19.47 30.54 -9.08
CA LEU A 213 19.73 29.16 -8.69
C LEU A 213 18.44 28.43 -8.30
N LEU A 214 17.50 29.11 -7.65
CA LEU A 214 16.19 28.55 -7.34
C LEU A 214 15.45 28.13 -8.62
N ASP A 215 15.45 29.00 -9.64
CA ASP A 215 14.82 28.70 -10.93
C ASP A 215 15.56 27.57 -11.68
N TYR A 216 16.90 27.61 -11.69
CA TYR A 216 17.73 26.55 -12.29
C TYR A 216 17.44 25.17 -11.67
N TYR A 217 17.30 25.09 -10.36
CA TYR A 217 16.99 23.85 -9.65
C TYR A 217 15.51 23.52 -9.63
N ASN A 218 14.65 24.36 -10.19
CA ASN A 218 13.18 24.24 -10.14
C ASN A 218 12.65 24.17 -8.70
N ILE A 219 13.10 25.07 -7.86
CA ILE A 219 12.67 25.21 -6.47
C ILE A 219 11.85 26.50 -6.36
N LYS A 220 10.67 26.41 -5.74
CA LYS A 220 9.85 27.56 -5.39
C LYS A 220 9.87 27.75 -3.90
N LEU A 221 10.32 28.91 -3.45
CA LEU A 221 10.24 29.31 -2.05
C LEU A 221 8.98 30.15 -1.84
N THR A 222 8.21 29.83 -0.81
CA THR A 222 7.05 30.61 -0.41
C THR A 222 7.37 31.46 0.81
N ASP A 223 6.59 32.56 1.04
CA ASP A 223 6.77 33.50 2.16
C ASP A 223 6.66 32.85 3.56
N LYS A 224 6.29 31.57 3.62
CA LYS A 224 6.12 30.80 4.87
C LYS A 224 7.23 29.81 5.15
N ASN A 225 8.43 30.02 4.64
CA ASN A 225 9.55 29.05 4.77
C ASN A 225 9.23 27.67 4.25
N VAL A 226 8.44 27.55 3.18
CA VAL A 226 8.13 26.32 2.47
C VAL A 226 8.90 26.27 1.17
N ALA A 227 9.79 25.30 0.99
CA ALA A 227 10.48 25.06 -0.25
C ALA A 227 9.81 23.93 -1.03
N ILE A 228 9.27 24.24 -2.21
CA ILE A 228 8.64 23.28 -3.13
C ILE A 228 9.66 22.89 -4.19
N ILE A 229 10.08 21.64 -4.21
CA ILE A 229 11.05 21.08 -5.14
C ILE A 229 10.32 20.30 -6.22
N ASP A 230 10.42 20.75 -7.46
CA ASP A 230 9.75 20.12 -8.59
C ASP A 230 10.54 18.90 -9.08
N SER A 231 9.99 17.71 -8.91
CA SER A 231 10.58 16.44 -9.32
C SER A 231 10.17 15.99 -10.74
N ARG A 232 9.34 16.75 -11.46
CA ARG A 232 8.77 16.38 -12.77
C ARG A 232 9.79 16.27 -13.89
N LYS A 233 10.91 16.96 -13.78
CA LYS A 233 11.95 17.04 -14.82
C LYS A 233 13.08 16.01 -14.64
N GLY A 234 12.80 14.87 -14.04
CA GLY A 234 13.80 13.81 -13.87
C GLY A 234 14.29 13.26 -15.21
N VAL A 235 15.60 13.07 -15.34
CA VAL A 235 16.21 12.52 -16.55
C VAL A 235 15.85 11.02 -16.68
N ARG A 236 15.35 10.60 -17.84
CA ARG A 236 15.11 9.19 -18.17
C ARG A 236 16.46 8.54 -18.55
N HIS A 237 16.79 7.41 -17.93
CA HIS A 237 18.13 6.87 -18.04
C HIS A 237 18.26 5.52 -18.75
N THR A 238 17.17 4.77 -18.95
CA THR A 238 17.26 3.44 -19.54
C THR A 238 17.00 3.43 -21.05
N LEU A 239 16.35 4.45 -21.58
CA LEU A 239 16.01 4.60 -23.00
C LEU A 239 15.26 3.37 -23.57
N THR A 240 14.43 2.74 -22.76
CA THR A 240 13.59 1.60 -23.15
C THR A 240 12.13 2.00 -23.19
N ASP A 241 11.29 1.21 -23.89
CA ASP A 241 9.85 1.45 -23.93
C ASP A 241 9.21 1.43 -22.53
N GLU A 242 9.81 0.71 -21.59
CA GLU A 242 9.36 0.67 -20.19
C GLU A 242 9.42 2.02 -19.49
N ASP A 243 10.27 2.94 -19.93
CA ASP A 243 10.35 4.31 -19.36
C ASP A 243 9.06 5.12 -19.59
N ARG A 244 8.28 4.76 -20.63
CA ARG A 244 6.97 5.38 -20.90
C ARG A 244 5.95 5.10 -19.80
N LEU A 245 6.16 4.04 -19.01
CA LEU A 245 5.32 3.61 -17.89
C LEU A 245 5.89 4.03 -16.52
N ALA A 246 6.96 4.81 -16.47
CA ALA A 246 7.59 5.21 -15.21
C ALA A 246 6.61 5.96 -14.29
N TYR A 247 5.76 6.85 -14.84
CA TYR A 247 4.75 7.58 -14.05
C TYR A 247 3.79 6.65 -13.31
N PHE A 248 3.53 5.45 -13.83
CA PHE A 248 2.69 4.45 -13.19
C PHE A 248 3.50 3.63 -12.16
N ARG A 249 4.64 3.07 -12.56
CA ARG A 249 5.43 2.19 -11.69
C ARG A 249 6.06 2.93 -10.51
N GLU A 250 6.47 4.18 -10.71
CA GLU A 250 7.09 5.02 -9.68
C GLU A 250 6.08 5.87 -8.91
N ASP A 251 4.79 5.65 -9.13
CA ASP A 251 3.74 6.31 -8.39
C ASP A 251 3.82 6.00 -6.89
N ILE A 252 3.84 7.04 -6.06
CA ILE A 252 4.06 6.89 -4.61
C ILE A 252 2.92 6.17 -3.92
N ASP A 253 1.67 6.42 -4.33
CA ASP A 253 0.52 5.78 -3.69
C ASP A 253 0.38 4.32 -4.12
N LEU A 254 0.76 3.97 -5.36
CA LEU A 254 0.83 2.58 -5.81
C LEU A 254 1.88 1.79 -5.03
N ASN A 255 3.08 2.37 -4.82
CA ASN A 255 4.13 1.75 -4.01
C ASN A 255 3.71 1.67 -2.53
N THR A 256 2.98 2.66 -2.03
CA THR A 256 2.40 2.66 -0.68
C THR A 256 1.32 1.58 -0.53
N TYR A 257 0.43 1.42 -1.52
CA TYR A 257 -0.54 0.33 -1.52
C TYR A 257 0.14 -1.03 -1.39
N PHE A 258 1.18 -1.27 -2.18
CA PHE A 258 1.94 -2.51 -2.15
C PHE A 258 2.67 -2.74 -0.82
N TYR A 259 3.22 -1.68 -0.24
CA TYR A 259 3.81 -1.71 1.09
C TYR A 259 2.80 -2.13 2.16
N TYR A 260 1.64 -1.46 2.22
CA TYR A 260 0.61 -1.80 3.21
C TYR A 260 0.00 -3.20 2.99
N LEU A 261 -0.12 -3.67 1.74
CA LEU A 261 -0.54 -5.03 1.45
C LEU A 261 0.37 -6.06 2.13
N HIS A 262 1.69 -5.82 2.11
CA HIS A 262 2.66 -6.70 2.78
C HIS A 262 2.71 -6.50 4.30
N MET A 263 2.31 -5.35 4.81
CA MET A 263 2.16 -5.11 6.26
C MET A 263 0.87 -5.76 6.80
N ASP A 264 -0.16 -5.84 5.98
CA ASP A 264 -1.45 -6.47 6.32
C ASP A 264 -1.38 -8.01 6.24
N TYR A 265 -0.58 -8.53 5.30
CA TYR A 265 -0.35 -9.97 5.09
C TYR A 265 1.14 -10.34 5.16
N PRO A 266 1.85 -10.10 6.28
CA PRO A 266 3.26 -10.47 6.37
C PRO A 266 3.43 -11.98 6.22
N SER A 267 4.36 -12.45 5.40
CA SER A 267 4.53 -13.87 5.06
C SER A 267 4.84 -14.78 6.26
N TRP A 268 5.39 -14.23 7.33
CA TRP A 268 5.72 -14.94 8.56
C TRP A 268 4.54 -15.04 9.55
N MET A 269 3.47 -14.27 9.37
CA MET A 269 2.32 -14.20 10.28
C MET A 269 1.31 -15.32 9.97
N ILE A 270 1.75 -16.57 10.10
CA ILE A 270 1.03 -17.78 9.72
C ILE A 270 0.68 -18.68 10.91
N THR A 271 0.83 -18.21 12.16
CA THR A 271 0.43 -18.97 13.35
C THR A 271 -1.08 -18.85 13.57
N GLU A 272 -1.72 -19.88 14.14
CA GLU A 272 -3.19 -19.96 14.36
C GLU A 272 -3.82 -18.68 14.94
N LYS A 273 -3.09 -17.99 15.85
CA LYS A 273 -3.58 -16.76 16.50
C LYS A 273 -3.43 -15.49 15.66
N MET A 274 -2.61 -15.51 14.62
CA MET A 274 -2.23 -14.32 13.84
C MET A 274 -2.48 -14.51 12.34
N ASP A 275 -2.81 -15.71 11.90
CA ASP A 275 -3.10 -15.99 10.50
C ASP A 275 -4.44 -15.39 10.08
N LYS A 276 -4.48 -14.90 8.87
CA LYS A 276 -5.70 -14.35 8.28
C LYS A 276 -6.33 -15.33 7.31
N GLU A 277 -7.65 -15.36 7.33
CA GLU A 277 -8.42 -16.13 6.37
C GLU A 277 -8.11 -15.73 4.94
N ARG A 278 -8.05 -16.71 4.04
CA ARG A 278 -7.80 -16.54 2.60
C ARG A 278 -6.55 -15.73 2.25
N ARG A 279 -5.55 -15.75 3.13
CA ARG A 279 -4.27 -15.03 2.99
C ARG A 279 -3.60 -15.24 1.63
N GLY A 280 -3.47 -16.50 1.23
CA GLY A 280 -2.80 -16.90 0.00
C GLY A 280 -3.56 -16.37 -1.21
N GLU A 281 -4.86 -16.55 -1.22
CA GLU A 281 -5.74 -16.10 -2.30
C GLU A 281 -5.73 -14.57 -2.42
N VAL A 282 -5.89 -13.85 -1.30
CA VAL A 282 -5.87 -12.36 -1.30
C VAL A 282 -4.56 -11.81 -1.89
N MET A 283 -3.42 -12.35 -1.49
CA MET A 283 -2.13 -11.88 -2.00
C MET A 283 -1.97 -12.17 -3.50
N MET A 284 -2.30 -13.38 -3.95
CA MET A 284 -2.17 -13.75 -5.37
C MET A 284 -3.21 -13.06 -6.24
N TYR A 285 -4.42 -12.83 -5.72
CA TYR A 285 -5.43 -12.05 -6.40
C TYR A 285 -5.01 -10.58 -6.54
N SER A 286 -4.46 -9.98 -5.49
CA SER A 286 -3.90 -8.62 -5.56
C SER A 286 -2.79 -8.52 -6.60
N PHE A 287 -1.91 -9.52 -6.70
CA PHE A 287 -0.87 -9.57 -7.75
C PHE A 287 -1.50 -9.68 -9.15
N GLN A 288 -2.53 -10.50 -9.31
CA GLN A 288 -3.25 -10.62 -10.57
C GLN A 288 -3.93 -9.30 -10.96
N GLN A 289 -4.58 -8.61 -10.02
CA GLN A 289 -5.23 -7.32 -10.24
C GLN A 289 -4.22 -6.22 -10.60
N LEU A 290 -3.07 -6.19 -9.93
CA LEU A 290 -1.98 -5.27 -10.29
C LEU A 290 -1.48 -5.52 -11.72
N LEU A 291 -1.29 -6.79 -12.12
CA LEU A 291 -0.89 -7.13 -13.48
C LEU A 291 -1.95 -6.76 -14.52
N ALA A 292 -3.24 -7.02 -14.22
CA ALA A 292 -4.34 -6.62 -15.08
C ALA A 292 -4.37 -5.09 -15.27
N ARG A 293 -4.22 -4.33 -14.17
CA ARG A 293 -4.16 -2.87 -14.21
C ARG A 293 -2.94 -2.36 -15.00
N TYR A 294 -1.77 -2.98 -14.79
CA TYR A 294 -0.55 -2.66 -15.53
C TYR A 294 -0.69 -2.97 -17.03
N ARG A 295 -1.38 -4.06 -17.38
CA ARG A 295 -1.68 -4.38 -18.77
C ARG A 295 -2.52 -3.31 -19.44
N LEU A 296 -3.56 -2.80 -18.77
CA LEU A 296 -4.36 -1.68 -19.29
C LEU A 296 -3.51 -0.44 -19.53
N GLU A 297 -2.53 -0.18 -18.64
CA GLU A 297 -1.61 0.93 -18.79
C GLU A 297 -0.66 0.71 -19.99
N ARG A 298 -0.14 -0.51 -20.18
CA ARG A 298 0.67 -0.87 -21.35
C ARG A 298 -0.12 -0.68 -22.65
N LEU A 299 -1.37 -1.10 -22.68
CA LEU A 299 -2.26 -0.91 -23.84
C LEU A 299 -2.50 0.58 -24.13
N SER A 300 -2.52 1.45 -23.13
CA SER A 300 -2.59 2.90 -23.33
C SER A 300 -1.36 3.45 -24.10
N HIS A 301 -0.25 2.75 -24.06
CA HIS A 301 0.98 3.05 -24.78
C HIS A 301 1.26 2.14 -25.99
N GLU A 302 0.26 1.38 -26.45
CA GLU A 302 0.37 0.43 -27.58
C GLU A 302 1.39 -0.68 -27.34
N MET A 303 1.64 -0.99 -26.08
CA MET A 303 2.54 -2.06 -25.67
C MET A 303 1.73 -3.34 -25.43
N CYS A 304 2.25 -4.46 -25.92
CA CYS A 304 1.67 -5.77 -25.64
C CYS A 304 1.91 -6.23 -24.21
N ASP A 305 1.27 -7.36 -23.85
CA ASP A 305 1.34 -7.92 -22.51
C ASP A 305 2.77 -8.19 -22.05
N ILE A 306 2.95 -8.14 -20.73
CA ILE A 306 4.25 -8.41 -20.13
C ILE A 306 4.56 -9.91 -20.20
N LYS A 307 5.79 -10.23 -20.62
CA LYS A 307 6.27 -11.62 -20.65
C LYS A 307 6.74 -12.04 -19.26
N PRO A 308 6.52 -13.29 -18.84
CA PRO A 308 7.05 -13.79 -17.59
C PRO A 308 8.58 -13.74 -17.59
N LEU A 309 9.18 -13.63 -16.41
CA LEU A 309 10.63 -13.66 -16.24
C LEU A 309 11.20 -15.01 -16.70
N MET A 310 12.11 -15.00 -17.66
CA MET A 310 12.79 -16.18 -18.16
C MET A 310 14.25 -16.16 -17.73
N LEU A 311 14.64 -17.12 -16.86
CA LEU A 311 15.98 -17.16 -16.25
C LEU A 311 17.10 -17.47 -17.26
N SER A 312 16.76 -18.15 -18.36
CA SER A 312 17.70 -18.47 -19.46
C SER A 312 17.92 -17.35 -20.46
N LYS A 313 17.14 -16.26 -20.37
CA LYS A 313 17.24 -15.13 -21.29
C LYS A 313 17.85 -13.92 -20.61
N THR A 314 18.55 -13.12 -21.41
CA THR A 314 19.07 -11.83 -20.99
C THR A 314 17.95 -10.84 -20.70
N LEU A 315 18.05 -10.12 -19.59
CA LEU A 315 17.15 -9.03 -19.26
C LEU A 315 17.43 -7.82 -20.14
N LYS A 316 16.51 -7.51 -21.04
CA LYS A 316 16.67 -6.39 -21.97
C LYS A 316 16.64 -5.04 -21.27
N THR A 317 15.80 -4.89 -20.25
CA THR A 317 15.55 -3.63 -19.55
C THR A 317 16.32 -3.56 -18.24
N GLY A 318 17.17 -2.56 -18.12
CA GLY A 318 17.81 -2.16 -16.87
C GLY A 318 16.87 -1.36 -15.97
N TYR A 319 17.40 -0.92 -14.85
CA TYR A 319 16.72 0.01 -13.97
C TYR A 319 17.70 0.80 -13.11
N TRP A 320 17.49 2.10 -13.02
CA TRP A 320 18.22 3.00 -12.15
C TRP A 320 17.27 3.58 -11.10
N PRO A 321 17.33 3.13 -9.83
CA PRO A 321 16.40 3.55 -8.78
C PRO A 321 16.50 5.03 -8.41
N LYS A 322 17.70 5.62 -8.47
CA LYS A 322 18.01 6.98 -7.98
C LYS A 322 17.54 7.19 -6.53
N ILE A 323 17.74 6.19 -5.70
CA ILE A 323 17.38 6.21 -4.28
C ILE A 323 18.66 6.19 -3.48
N ARG A 324 18.75 7.13 -2.54
CA ARG A 324 19.80 7.15 -1.54
C ARG A 324 19.30 6.49 -0.26
N LEU A 325 20.03 5.47 0.15
CA LEU A 325 19.73 4.70 1.35
C LEU A 325 20.06 5.50 2.62
N THR A 326 19.60 5.02 3.76
CA THR A 326 19.79 5.66 5.07
C THR A 326 21.25 5.79 5.47
N ASN A 327 22.09 4.86 5.04
CA ASN A 327 23.55 4.90 5.24
C ASN A 327 24.30 5.85 4.28
N GLY A 328 23.59 6.55 3.41
CA GLY A 328 24.17 7.50 2.45
C GLY A 328 24.57 6.90 1.11
N GLU A 329 24.53 5.60 0.93
CA GLU A 329 24.82 4.92 -0.34
C GLU A 329 23.63 4.97 -1.30
N GLU A 330 23.89 4.94 -2.60
CA GLU A 330 22.84 4.81 -3.60
C GLU A 330 22.53 3.34 -3.90
N MET A 331 21.26 3.05 -4.15
CA MET A 331 20.86 1.71 -4.59
C MET A 331 21.54 1.36 -5.90
N PRO A 332 22.01 0.10 -6.07
CA PRO A 332 22.71 -0.36 -7.27
C PRO A 332 21.87 -0.22 -8.53
N VAL A 333 22.52 0.22 -9.60
CA VAL A 333 21.95 0.28 -10.94
C VAL A 333 22.00 -1.10 -11.58
N ARG A 334 20.91 -1.51 -12.22
CA ARG A 334 20.91 -2.66 -13.11
C ARG A 334 20.99 -2.19 -14.57
N MET A 335 22.07 -2.56 -15.25
CA MET A 335 22.27 -2.24 -16.65
C MET A 335 21.32 -3.02 -17.57
N ASN A 336 21.06 -2.48 -18.78
CA ASN A 336 20.39 -3.19 -19.85
C ASN A 336 21.15 -4.46 -20.22
N HIS A 337 20.45 -5.45 -20.75
CA HIS A 337 21.03 -6.72 -21.24
C HIS A 337 21.78 -7.55 -20.19
N LYS A 338 21.32 -7.51 -18.91
CA LYS A 338 21.93 -8.32 -17.84
C LYS A 338 21.64 -9.80 -18.06
N VAL A 339 22.71 -10.61 -18.06
CA VAL A 339 22.63 -12.07 -18.00
C VAL A 339 22.28 -12.51 -16.58
N LEU A 340 21.26 -13.37 -16.43
CA LEU A 340 20.80 -13.83 -15.10
C LEU A 340 21.48 -15.10 -14.65
N LEU A 341 21.67 -16.07 -15.57
CA LEU A 341 22.25 -17.36 -15.24
C LEU A 341 23.77 -17.27 -15.37
N THR A 342 24.43 -17.19 -14.24
CA THR A 342 25.89 -17.25 -14.07
C THR A 342 26.25 -18.47 -13.22
N GLU A 343 27.50 -18.90 -13.23
CA GLU A 343 27.96 -20.11 -12.52
C GLU A 343 27.63 -20.08 -11.02
N ASP A 344 27.75 -18.93 -10.40
CA ASP A 344 27.44 -18.70 -8.97
C ASP A 344 25.96 -18.82 -8.62
N LYS A 345 25.06 -18.87 -9.62
CA LYS A 345 23.60 -18.92 -9.45
C LYS A 345 22.95 -20.25 -9.83
N VAL A 346 23.74 -21.22 -10.24
CA VAL A 346 23.22 -22.53 -10.67
C VAL A 346 22.42 -23.22 -9.56
N ASP A 347 22.88 -23.15 -8.31
CA ASP A 347 22.16 -23.74 -7.18
C ASP A 347 20.85 -23.03 -6.88
N ILE A 348 20.81 -21.71 -7.00
CA ILE A 348 19.57 -20.93 -6.84
C ILE A 348 18.58 -21.35 -7.93
N LYS A 349 19.05 -21.47 -9.18
CA LYS A 349 18.20 -21.91 -10.30
C LYS A 349 17.64 -23.31 -10.08
N ARG A 350 18.47 -24.26 -9.63
CA ARG A 350 18.01 -25.64 -9.33
C ARG A 350 16.87 -25.63 -8.31
N ARG A 351 17.02 -24.87 -7.21
CA ARG A 351 15.96 -24.74 -6.18
C ARG A 351 14.68 -24.13 -6.75
N ILE A 352 14.79 -23.15 -7.63
CA ILE A 352 13.61 -22.57 -8.31
C ILE A 352 12.93 -23.62 -9.16
N ASP A 353 13.69 -24.36 -9.99
CA ASP A 353 13.15 -25.40 -10.87
C ASP A 353 12.44 -26.51 -10.07
N ASP A 354 13.00 -26.90 -8.92
CA ASP A 354 12.41 -27.93 -8.04
C ASP A 354 11.08 -27.45 -7.42
N ILE A 355 11.01 -26.20 -6.93
CA ILE A 355 9.78 -25.63 -6.39
C ILE A 355 8.72 -25.49 -7.49
N GLU A 356 9.09 -24.98 -8.65
CA GLU A 356 8.13 -24.80 -9.75
C GLU A 356 7.64 -26.14 -10.30
N ARG A 357 8.47 -27.17 -10.30
CA ARG A 357 8.07 -28.55 -10.64
C ARG A 357 7.03 -29.05 -9.64
N MET A 358 7.32 -28.95 -8.34
CA MET A 358 6.39 -29.36 -7.27
C MET A 358 5.04 -28.64 -7.39
N ILE A 359 5.04 -27.32 -7.62
CA ILE A 359 3.80 -26.54 -7.82
C ILE A 359 3.04 -27.05 -9.06
N ARG A 360 3.73 -27.26 -10.17
CA ARG A 360 3.12 -27.72 -11.41
C ARG A 360 2.55 -29.14 -11.28
N ASP A 361 3.29 -30.04 -10.65
CA ASP A 361 2.82 -31.41 -10.39
C ASP A 361 1.59 -31.42 -9.50
N ALA A 362 1.55 -30.57 -8.45
CA ALA A 362 0.38 -30.41 -7.60
C ALA A 362 -0.85 -29.91 -8.39
N ILE A 363 -0.67 -28.99 -9.32
CA ILE A 363 -1.74 -28.48 -10.19
C ILE A 363 -2.23 -29.57 -11.14
N LEU A 364 -1.33 -30.29 -11.81
CA LEU A 364 -1.67 -31.26 -12.84
C LEU A 364 -2.29 -32.55 -12.25
N THR A 365 -1.78 -33.01 -11.12
CA THR A 365 -2.30 -34.20 -10.43
C THR A 365 -3.53 -33.88 -9.57
N GLY A 366 -3.72 -32.61 -9.22
CA GLY A 366 -4.76 -32.14 -8.29
C GLY A 366 -4.54 -32.62 -6.87
N LYS A 367 -3.30 -32.93 -6.50
CA LYS A 367 -2.91 -33.43 -5.17
C LYS A 367 -1.55 -32.87 -4.79
N LEU A 368 -1.40 -32.51 -3.54
CA LEU A 368 -0.11 -32.18 -2.93
C LEU A 368 0.10 -33.12 -1.75
N GLU A 369 1.11 -33.96 -1.82
CA GLU A 369 1.52 -34.81 -0.70
C GLU A 369 2.48 -34.02 0.20
N MET A 370 2.10 -33.91 1.46
CA MET A 370 2.88 -33.26 2.49
C MET A 370 3.86 -34.28 3.11
N ARG A 371 4.96 -33.83 3.70
CA ARG A 371 5.96 -34.73 4.30
C ARG A 371 5.44 -35.58 5.46
N ASP A 372 4.37 -35.14 6.11
CA ASP A 372 3.70 -35.93 7.16
C ASP A 372 2.74 -37.01 6.60
N GLY A 373 2.73 -37.18 5.28
CA GLY A 373 1.83 -38.12 4.58
C GLY A 373 0.42 -37.56 4.33
N THR A 374 0.12 -36.34 4.76
CA THR A 374 -1.17 -35.69 4.50
C THR A 374 -1.27 -35.33 3.01
N VAL A 375 -2.41 -35.66 2.38
CA VAL A 375 -2.65 -35.30 0.98
C VAL A 375 -3.65 -34.15 0.90
N LEU A 376 -3.20 -32.99 0.43
CA LEU A 376 -4.05 -31.84 0.14
C LEU A 376 -4.61 -31.95 -1.30
N LYS A 377 -5.89 -31.65 -1.47
CA LYS A 377 -6.56 -31.61 -2.78
C LYS A 377 -6.45 -30.23 -3.38
N ILE A 378 -6.23 -30.16 -4.71
CA ILE A 378 -6.13 -28.89 -5.48
C ILE A 378 -6.89 -29.11 -6.80
N LYS A 379 -8.23 -29.24 -6.73
CA LYS A 379 -9.08 -29.59 -7.88
C LYS A 379 -10.27 -28.66 -8.08
N LYS A 380 -10.75 -28.02 -7.02
CA LYS A 380 -11.94 -27.18 -7.04
C LYS A 380 -11.56 -25.69 -6.97
N PRO A 381 -12.43 -24.77 -7.38
CA PRO A 381 -12.18 -23.33 -7.23
C PRO A 381 -11.80 -22.92 -5.82
N GLU A 382 -12.38 -23.52 -4.78
CA GLU A 382 -12.11 -23.22 -3.36
C GLU A 382 -10.69 -23.63 -2.93
N ASP A 383 -10.07 -24.61 -3.63
CA ASP A 383 -8.70 -25.07 -3.32
C ASP A 383 -7.62 -24.03 -3.73
N ILE A 384 -8.04 -22.90 -4.34
CA ILE A 384 -7.15 -21.82 -4.77
C ILE A 384 -6.33 -21.25 -3.61
N GLU A 385 -6.91 -21.19 -2.40
CA GLU A 385 -6.21 -20.73 -1.19
C GLU A 385 -4.98 -21.61 -0.90
N THR A 386 -5.15 -22.94 -0.93
CA THR A 386 -4.07 -23.91 -0.69
C THR A 386 -2.95 -23.77 -1.74
N LEU A 387 -3.32 -23.65 -3.01
CA LEU A 387 -2.37 -23.44 -4.09
C LEU A 387 -1.62 -22.10 -3.92
N CYS A 388 -2.32 -21.05 -3.60
CA CYS A 388 -1.71 -19.72 -3.42
C CYS A 388 -0.74 -19.73 -2.23
N ARG A 389 -1.11 -20.36 -1.10
CA ARG A 389 -0.17 -20.56 0.02
C ARG A 389 1.07 -21.37 -0.36
N LEU A 390 0.91 -22.40 -1.19
CA LEU A 390 2.04 -23.15 -1.72
C LEU A 390 2.98 -22.27 -2.55
N ILE A 391 2.44 -21.48 -3.49
CA ILE A 391 3.24 -20.58 -4.35
C ILE A 391 3.95 -19.51 -3.51
N LEU A 392 3.29 -18.97 -2.48
CA LEU A 392 3.84 -17.94 -1.59
C LEU A 392 4.77 -18.51 -0.52
N GLY A 393 4.85 -19.85 -0.36
CA GLY A 393 5.64 -20.51 0.68
C GLY A 393 5.08 -20.26 2.10
N THR A 394 3.77 -20.00 2.23
CA THR A 394 3.09 -19.78 3.51
C THR A 394 2.24 -20.96 3.96
N LEU A 395 2.35 -22.09 3.28
CA LEU A 395 1.73 -23.35 3.68
C LEU A 395 2.53 -23.95 4.86
N HIS A 396 1.82 -24.31 5.96
CA HIS A 396 2.43 -24.97 7.10
C HIS A 396 2.93 -26.36 6.70
N MET A 397 4.23 -26.49 6.49
CA MET A 397 4.93 -27.76 6.35
C MET A 397 5.65 -28.03 7.67
N LYS A 398 5.24 -29.05 8.42
CA LYS A 398 5.94 -29.50 9.63
C LYS A 398 7.40 -29.76 9.29
N ASP A 399 8.38 -29.11 9.66
CA ASP A 399 9.83 -29.26 9.47
C ASP A 399 10.51 -28.44 8.38
N ASP A 400 9.89 -27.45 7.75
CA ASP A 400 10.58 -26.71 6.72
C ASP A 400 10.99 -25.29 7.11
N ALA A 401 12.03 -25.18 7.90
CA ALA A 401 12.95 -24.03 7.85
C ALA A 401 13.57 -23.81 6.44
N LYS A 402 13.24 -24.66 5.47
CA LYS A 402 13.84 -24.71 4.13
C LYS A 402 12.89 -24.38 2.99
N VAL A 403 11.61 -24.09 3.20
CA VAL A 403 10.76 -23.58 2.11
C VAL A 403 11.18 -22.14 1.83
N TYR A 404 12.15 -22.03 0.94
CA TYR A 404 12.53 -20.76 0.37
C TYR A 404 11.33 -20.26 -0.43
N HIS A 405 10.81 -19.11 -0.05
CA HIS A 405 9.80 -18.43 -0.83
C HIS A 405 10.26 -18.26 -2.27
N LEU A 406 9.52 -18.80 -3.23
CA LEU A 406 9.84 -18.72 -4.65
C LEU A 406 10.18 -17.28 -5.08
N MET A 407 9.39 -16.31 -4.61
CA MET A 407 9.63 -14.88 -4.83
C MET A 407 11.04 -14.44 -4.38
N THR A 408 11.48 -14.89 -3.22
CA THR A 408 12.82 -14.52 -2.69
C THR A 408 13.94 -15.12 -3.53
N LEU A 409 13.80 -16.37 -3.98
CA LEU A 409 14.78 -17.00 -4.86
C LEU A 409 14.82 -16.33 -6.23
N LEU A 410 13.68 -16.00 -6.81
CA LEU A 410 13.59 -15.27 -8.06
C LEU A 410 14.21 -13.86 -7.96
N LYS A 411 13.98 -13.13 -6.86
CA LYS A 411 14.67 -11.87 -6.60
C LYS A 411 16.18 -12.08 -6.51
N LYS A 412 16.65 -13.08 -5.76
CA LYS A 412 18.09 -13.39 -5.65
C LYS A 412 18.73 -13.71 -7.00
N MET A 413 18.03 -14.36 -7.92
CA MET A 413 18.57 -14.57 -9.29
C MET A 413 18.92 -13.27 -9.99
N ILE A 414 18.22 -12.19 -9.68
CA ILE A 414 18.41 -10.87 -10.30
C ILE A 414 19.46 -10.06 -9.53
N THR A 415 19.36 -10.04 -8.18
CA THR A 415 20.10 -9.14 -7.29
C THR A 415 21.43 -9.71 -6.80
N TYR A 416 21.51 -11.03 -6.59
CA TYR A 416 22.70 -11.66 -6.03
C TYR A 416 23.92 -11.48 -6.92
N ASN A 417 25.01 -11.06 -6.29
CA ASN A 417 26.33 -11.02 -6.90
C ASN A 417 27.34 -11.48 -5.83
N LYS A 418 28.12 -12.52 -6.15
CA LYS A 418 29.13 -13.11 -5.25
C LYS A 418 30.13 -12.09 -4.73
N TYR A 419 30.41 -11.06 -5.50
CA TYR A 419 31.37 -10.00 -5.15
C TYR A 419 30.81 -8.92 -4.22
N ASN A 420 29.47 -8.83 -4.10
CA ASN A 420 28.81 -7.86 -3.21
C ASN A 420 28.45 -8.44 -1.83
N VAL A 421 28.81 -9.71 -1.58
CA VAL A 421 28.57 -10.38 -0.30
C VAL A 421 29.80 -10.19 0.57
N ASN A 422 30.03 -8.99 1.03
CA ASN A 422 30.69 -8.82 2.30
C ASN A 422 29.63 -9.11 3.38
N THR A 423 29.93 -9.99 4.32
CA THR A 423 29.01 -10.46 5.37
C THR A 423 28.43 -9.32 6.22
N TYR A 424 28.99 -8.13 6.12
CA TYR A 424 28.66 -6.96 6.93
C TYR A 424 28.01 -5.80 6.17
N THR A 425 28.08 -5.76 4.83
CA THR A 425 27.56 -4.64 4.04
C THR A 425 26.80 -5.14 2.80
N TYR A 426 25.55 -5.53 2.98
CA TYR A 426 24.66 -5.80 1.85
C TYR A 426 23.98 -4.51 1.42
N ILE A 427 24.27 -4.05 0.20
CA ILE A 427 23.57 -2.91 -0.40
C ILE A 427 22.34 -3.45 -1.13
N PRO A 428 21.12 -3.22 -0.62
CA PRO A 428 19.92 -3.74 -1.23
C PRO A 428 19.62 -3.03 -2.56
N THR A 429 19.08 -3.79 -3.49
CA THR A 429 18.51 -3.25 -4.73
C THR A 429 17.05 -2.83 -4.53
N ALA A 430 16.48 -2.11 -5.50
CA ALA A 430 15.06 -1.76 -5.46
C ALA A 430 14.13 -2.98 -5.33
N LEU A 431 14.54 -4.16 -5.82
CA LEU A 431 13.77 -5.40 -5.73
C LEU A 431 13.72 -6.00 -4.33
N ASP A 432 14.71 -5.70 -3.50
CA ASP A 432 14.83 -6.30 -2.16
C ASP A 432 13.91 -5.63 -1.13
N MET A 433 13.41 -4.44 -1.44
CA MET A 433 12.58 -3.65 -0.55
C MET A 433 11.14 -3.56 -1.06
N VAL A 434 10.18 -3.74 -0.15
CA VAL A 434 8.75 -3.72 -0.49
C VAL A 434 8.30 -2.34 -0.97
N GLN A 435 8.89 -1.27 -0.44
CA GLN A 435 8.56 0.13 -0.78
C GLN A 435 8.98 0.52 -2.21
N THR A 436 9.90 -0.23 -2.83
CA THR A 436 10.55 0.20 -4.08
C THR A 436 10.47 -0.84 -5.20
N CYS A 437 10.08 -2.08 -4.89
CA CYS A 437 10.16 -3.17 -5.87
C CYS A 437 9.23 -3.01 -7.08
N LEU A 438 8.05 -2.38 -6.93
CA LEU A 438 7.14 -2.10 -8.05
C LEU A 438 7.74 -1.13 -9.08
N ARG A 439 8.68 -0.30 -8.66
CA ARG A 439 9.35 0.69 -9.53
C ARG A 439 10.19 0.00 -10.61
N ASP A 440 10.73 -1.19 -10.31
CA ASP A 440 11.57 -1.95 -11.23
C ASP A 440 10.71 -2.72 -12.26
N PRO A 441 10.90 -2.51 -13.58
CA PRO A 441 10.16 -3.24 -14.62
C PRO A 441 10.22 -4.75 -14.50
N VAL A 442 11.35 -5.28 -14.02
CA VAL A 442 11.56 -6.73 -13.89
C VAL A 442 10.69 -7.34 -12.80
N PHE A 443 10.30 -6.58 -11.79
CA PHE A 443 9.39 -7.06 -10.76
C PHE A 443 8.03 -7.49 -11.35
N TRP A 444 7.52 -6.78 -12.35
CA TRP A 444 6.28 -7.13 -13.05
C TRP A 444 6.41 -8.43 -13.85
N MET A 445 7.57 -8.67 -14.47
CA MET A 445 7.87 -9.94 -15.14
C MET A 445 7.96 -11.11 -14.13
N LEU A 446 8.51 -10.86 -12.95
CA LEU A 446 8.61 -11.83 -11.86
C LEU A 446 7.21 -12.14 -11.30
N MET A 447 6.40 -11.12 -11.04
CA MET A 447 5.01 -11.26 -10.60
C MET A 447 4.18 -12.07 -11.62
N LYS A 448 4.35 -11.79 -12.92
CA LYS A 448 3.71 -12.56 -14.00
C LYS A 448 4.10 -14.03 -13.95
N ARG A 449 5.38 -14.35 -13.76
CA ARG A 449 5.86 -15.74 -13.64
C ARG A 449 5.20 -16.48 -12.47
N MET A 450 5.01 -15.82 -11.34
CA MET A 450 4.34 -16.43 -10.18
C MET A 450 2.85 -16.65 -10.43
N THR A 451 2.17 -15.64 -10.96
CA THR A 451 0.72 -15.70 -11.21
C THR A 451 0.36 -16.66 -12.34
N ASP A 452 1.27 -16.97 -13.27
CA ASP A 452 1.04 -17.93 -14.35
C ASP A 452 0.72 -19.34 -13.82
N ASN A 453 1.19 -19.72 -12.62
CA ASN A 453 0.81 -20.97 -11.97
C ASN A 453 -0.68 -20.96 -11.57
N VAL A 454 -1.18 -19.84 -11.04
CA VAL A 454 -2.60 -19.67 -10.72
C VAL A 454 -3.45 -19.64 -12.00
N VAL A 455 -2.94 -19.00 -13.05
CA VAL A 455 -3.58 -18.99 -14.38
C VAL A 455 -3.68 -20.41 -14.94
N LEU A 456 -2.62 -21.23 -14.81
CA LEU A 456 -2.65 -22.63 -15.22
C LEU A 456 -3.73 -23.41 -14.48
N PHE A 457 -3.80 -23.29 -13.16
CA PHE A 457 -4.86 -23.91 -12.36
C PHE A 457 -6.25 -23.48 -12.82
N LYS A 458 -6.49 -22.16 -12.94
CA LYS A 458 -7.78 -21.62 -13.41
C LYS A 458 -8.18 -22.08 -14.82
N LYS A 459 -7.20 -22.42 -15.67
CA LYS A 459 -7.48 -22.98 -17.02
C LYS A 459 -7.88 -24.44 -16.97
N LEU A 460 -7.43 -25.19 -15.96
CA LEU A 460 -7.74 -26.61 -15.79
C LEU A 460 -9.07 -26.84 -15.05
N LEU A 461 -9.59 -25.82 -14.36
CA LEU A 461 -10.91 -25.89 -13.74
C LEU A 461 -12.00 -26.14 -14.78
N PRO A 462 -13.04 -26.94 -14.46
CA PRO A 462 -14.22 -27.07 -15.31
C PRO A 462 -14.86 -25.69 -15.52
N ALA A 463 -15.49 -25.51 -16.66
CA ALA A 463 -16.21 -24.28 -16.94
C ALA A 463 -17.45 -24.20 -16.04
N TYR A 464 -17.73 -22.99 -15.54
CA TYR A 464 -18.98 -22.73 -14.81
C TYR A 464 -20.19 -23.03 -15.69
N THR A 465 -21.14 -23.75 -15.11
CA THR A 465 -22.45 -23.97 -15.70
C THR A 465 -23.30 -22.71 -15.63
N ARG A 466 -24.42 -22.71 -16.34
CA ARG A 466 -25.37 -21.59 -16.27
C ARG A 466 -25.94 -21.45 -14.84
N ASP A 467 -26.32 -22.57 -14.25
CA ASP A 467 -26.94 -22.57 -12.92
C ASP A 467 -25.99 -22.05 -11.82
N GLU A 468 -24.67 -22.23 -11.99
CA GLU A 468 -23.66 -21.66 -11.07
C GLU A 468 -23.47 -20.14 -11.26
N LEU A 469 -23.78 -19.61 -12.43
CA LEU A 469 -23.61 -18.18 -12.74
C LEU A 469 -24.93 -17.41 -12.64
N ASP A 470 -26.07 -18.07 -12.81
CA ASP A 470 -27.40 -17.45 -12.76
C ASP A 470 -27.81 -17.17 -11.31
N PHE A 471 -28.51 -16.08 -11.14
CA PHE A 471 -29.22 -15.75 -9.91
C PHE A 471 -30.72 -15.77 -10.21
N PRO A 472 -31.43 -16.92 -9.94
CA PRO A 472 -32.83 -17.08 -10.31
C PRO A 472 -33.69 -15.95 -9.75
N GLY A 473 -34.49 -15.33 -10.63
CA GLY A 473 -35.35 -14.20 -10.29
C GLY A 473 -34.67 -12.83 -10.28
N VAL A 474 -33.36 -12.75 -10.56
CA VAL A 474 -32.63 -11.49 -10.64
C VAL A 474 -31.98 -11.33 -12.01
N LYS A 475 -32.20 -10.20 -12.65
CA LYS A 475 -31.68 -9.91 -14.00
C LYS A 475 -31.14 -8.50 -14.08
N VAL A 476 -29.91 -8.34 -14.57
CA VAL A 476 -29.39 -7.05 -14.98
C VAL A 476 -29.98 -6.68 -16.34
N GLU A 477 -30.75 -5.59 -16.41
CA GLU A 477 -31.41 -5.15 -17.64
C GLU A 477 -30.57 -4.15 -18.42
N ASN A 478 -29.92 -3.22 -17.69
CA ASN A 478 -29.18 -2.14 -18.32
C ASN A 478 -27.94 -1.74 -17.48
N PHE A 479 -26.94 -1.25 -18.16
CA PHE A 479 -25.75 -0.70 -17.56
C PHE A 479 -25.30 0.55 -18.31
N MET A 480 -25.12 1.64 -17.58
CA MET A 480 -24.66 2.91 -18.13
C MET A 480 -23.49 3.45 -17.31
N THR A 481 -22.61 4.18 -17.96
CA THR A 481 -21.51 4.89 -17.30
C THR A 481 -21.35 6.28 -17.87
N ASP A 482 -20.94 7.22 -17.04
CA ASP A 482 -20.48 8.51 -17.51
C ASP A 482 -19.25 8.35 -18.39
N LYS A 483 -18.91 9.40 -19.15
CA LYS A 483 -17.68 9.40 -19.94
C LYS A 483 -16.46 9.32 -19.04
N LEU A 484 -15.64 8.28 -19.25
CA LEU A 484 -14.40 8.09 -18.49
C LEU A 484 -13.31 9.02 -19.03
N VAL A 485 -12.84 9.94 -18.19
CA VAL A 485 -11.84 10.95 -18.57
C VAL A 485 -10.69 10.94 -17.60
N THR A 486 -9.47 10.85 -18.12
CA THR A 486 -8.23 10.86 -17.33
C THR A 486 -7.41 12.10 -17.63
N PHE A 487 -6.62 12.52 -16.65
CA PHE A 487 -5.71 13.65 -16.76
C PHE A 487 -4.52 13.46 -15.83
N PHE A 488 -3.55 14.37 -15.91
CA PHE A 488 -2.45 14.41 -14.96
C PHE A 488 -2.58 15.63 -14.08
N ASP A 489 -2.54 15.43 -12.76
CA ASP A 489 -2.49 16.48 -11.76
C ASP A 489 -1.10 16.60 -11.11
N GLU A 490 -0.97 17.50 -10.17
CA GLU A 490 0.23 17.71 -9.37
C GLU A 490 -0.08 17.43 -7.91
N MET A 491 0.81 16.70 -7.25
CA MET A 491 0.74 16.42 -5.83
C MET A 491 1.97 16.96 -5.11
N ASP A 492 1.73 17.60 -4.00
CA ASP A 492 2.74 18.10 -3.08
C ASP A 492 2.85 17.14 -1.88
N MET A 493 4.05 16.63 -1.65
CA MET A 493 4.37 15.64 -0.62
C MET A 493 5.37 16.23 0.36
N ASP A 494 5.11 16.12 1.66
CA ASP A 494 6.05 16.52 2.70
C ASP A 494 7.24 15.55 2.77
N ILE A 495 8.44 16.07 2.56
CA ILE A 495 9.70 15.32 2.63
C ILE A 495 10.62 15.82 3.77
N THR A 496 10.09 16.63 4.68
CA THR A 496 10.89 17.24 5.77
C THR A 496 11.55 16.18 6.64
N ASN A 497 10.92 15.02 6.83
CA ASN A 497 11.46 13.89 7.59
C ASN A 497 12.72 13.24 6.97
N ALA A 498 13.04 13.53 5.69
CA ALA A 498 14.29 13.09 5.08
C ALA A 498 15.51 13.87 5.57
N LEU A 499 15.30 15.01 6.23
CA LEU A 499 16.36 15.92 6.63
C LEU A 499 16.67 15.79 8.14
N TYR A 500 17.95 15.94 8.48
CA TYR A 500 18.37 16.04 9.87
C TYR A 500 18.06 17.42 10.45
N LEU A 501 17.53 17.45 11.66
CA LEU A 501 17.32 18.67 12.43
C LEU A 501 18.63 19.13 13.05
N ASP A 502 18.87 20.43 13.10
CA ASP A 502 19.98 21.00 13.85
C ASP A 502 19.65 21.11 15.35
N GLU A 503 20.63 21.49 16.16
CA GLU A 503 20.46 21.56 17.62
C GLU A 503 19.40 22.59 18.05
N ALA A 504 19.26 23.69 17.31
CA ALA A 504 18.27 24.73 17.60
C ALA A 504 16.84 24.23 17.30
N GLU A 505 16.66 23.54 16.18
CA GLU A 505 15.41 22.91 15.80
C GLU A 505 15.02 21.78 16.79
N MET A 506 16.00 20.98 17.23
CA MET A 506 15.81 19.93 18.24
C MET A 506 15.36 20.53 19.58
N LYS A 507 15.92 21.67 19.99
CA LYS A 507 15.51 22.39 21.22
C LYS A 507 14.09 22.97 21.10
N LYS A 508 13.71 23.41 19.89
CA LYS A 508 12.36 23.92 19.60
C LYS A 508 11.33 22.82 19.38
N GLU A 509 11.77 21.57 19.28
CA GLU A 509 10.94 20.43 18.88
C GLU A 509 10.21 20.64 17.53
N LYS A 510 10.83 21.40 16.61
CA LYS A 510 10.22 21.81 15.34
C LYS A 510 11.26 22.12 14.27
N SER A 511 11.02 21.69 13.01
CA SER A 511 11.79 22.14 11.85
C SER A 511 11.49 23.60 11.51
N ASP A 512 12.53 24.37 11.19
CA ASP A 512 12.40 25.79 10.81
C ASP A 512 11.88 25.95 9.37
N MET A 513 12.07 24.93 8.50
CA MET A 513 11.65 24.96 7.10
C MET A 513 10.90 23.67 6.72
N LEU A 514 9.79 23.81 6.01
CA LEU A 514 9.05 22.70 5.42
C LEU A 514 9.56 22.43 4.01
N MET A 515 9.94 21.19 3.74
CA MET A 515 10.38 20.74 2.43
C MET A 515 9.30 19.91 1.75
N VAL A 516 8.96 20.27 0.53
CA VAL A 516 7.88 19.64 -0.23
C VAL A 516 8.42 19.20 -1.59
N ALA A 517 8.16 17.95 -1.96
CA ALA A 517 8.39 17.46 -3.31
C ALA A 517 7.09 17.51 -4.11
N ARG A 518 7.15 18.10 -5.32
CA ARG A 518 6.02 18.16 -6.25
C ARG A 518 6.18 17.11 -7.33
N GLN A 519 5.19 16.23 -7.48
CA GLN A 519 5.17 15.17 -8.48
C GLN A 519 3.96 15.32 -9.40
N ARG A 520 4.13 14.88 -10.65
CA ARG A 520 3.04 14.72 -11.61
C ARG A 520 2.53 13.28 -11.54
N ARG A 521 1.21 13.12 -11.45
CA ARG A 521 0.59 11.81 -11.28
C ARG A 521 -0.68 11.67 -12.13
N LEU A 522 -1.05 10.42 -12.43
CA LEU A 522 -2.29 10.09 -13.13
C LEU A 522 -3.50 10.28 -12.22
N ASN A 523 -4.57 10.85 -12.77
CA ASN A 523 -5.85 11.02 -12.10
C ASN A 523 -7.00 10.89 -13.11
N HIS A 524 -8.24 10.88 -12.63
CA HIS A 524 -9.44 10.87 -13.46
C HIS A 524 -10.54 11.77 -12.89
N HIS A 525 -11.44 12.22 -13.74
CA HIS A 525 -12.67 12.88 -13.28
C HIS A 525 -13.60 11.86 -12.64
N ASN A 526 -14.35 12.29 -11.62
CA ASN A 526 -15.39 11.46 -11.03
C ASN A 526 -16.41 11.04 -12.10
N PHE A 527 -16.88 9.81 -12.00
CA PHE A 527 -17.86 9.23 -12.87
C PHE A 527 -18.86 8.38 -12.10
N LYS A 528 -20.03 8.18 -12.65
CA LYS A 528 -21.06 7.34 -12.05
C LYS A 528 -21.31 6.12 -12.92
N LEU A 529 -21.60 5.02 -12.25
CA LEU A 529 -22.12 3.79 -12.84
C LEU A 529 -23.60 3.67 -12.47
N THR A 530 -24.45 3.40 -13.44
CA THR A 530 -25.88 3.14 -13.22
C THR A 530 -26.17 1.72 -13.69
N ILE A 531 -26.71 0.90 -12.79
CA ILE A 531 -27.01 -0.51 -13.02
C ILE A 531 -28.49 -0.71 -12.75
N ASP A 532 -29.27 -1.05 -13.78
CA ASP A 532 -30.68 -1.39 -13.64
C ASP A 532 -30.81 -2.90 -13.44
N VAL A 533 -31.37 -3.30 -12.31
CA VAL A 533 -31.58 -4.69 -11.93
C VAL A 533 -33.05 -4.93 -11.63
N VAL A 534 -33.65 -5.95 -12.22
CA VAL A 534 -35.01 -6.41 -11.88
C VAL A 534 -34.91 -7.65 -11.00
N SER A 535 -35.66 -7.65 -9.90
CA SER A 535 -35.73 -8.77 -8.96
C SER A 535 -37.19 -9.15 -8.72
N ASP A 536 -37.47 -10.45 -8.68
CA ASP A 536 -38.80 -10.99 -8.31
C ASP A 536 -38.99 -11.09 -6.80
N LYS A 537 -37.93 -10.81 -6.02
CA LYS A 537 -37.90 -10.95 -4.56
C LYS A 537 -37.04 -9.90 -3.89
N THR A 538 -37.33 -9.61 -2.63
CA THR A 538 -36.47 -8.78 -1.79
C THR A 538 -35.34 -9.63 -1.24
N VAL A 539 -34.07 -9.33 -1.60
CA VAL A 539 -32.89 -10.13 -1.24
C VAL A 539 -31.62 -9.32 -1.23
N ASP A 540 -30.69 -9.68 -0.35
CA ASP A 540 -29.35 -9.10 -0.36
C ASP A 540 -28.50 -9.76 -1.45
N ALA A 541 -27.86 -8.96 -2.27
CA ALA A 541 -27.05 -9.37 -3.40
C ALA A 541 -25.65 -8.76 -3.35
N VAL A 542 -24.65 -9.49 -3.84
CA VAL A 542 -23.31 -8.95 -4.09
C VAL A 542 -23.23 -8.53 -5.56
N VAL A 543 -22.93 -7.28 -5.79
CA VAL A 543 -22.68 -6.71 -7.12
C VAL A 543 -21.17 -6.55 -7.31
N ARG A 544 -20.64 -7.09 -8.41
CA ARG A 544 -19.24 -6.92 -8.81
C ARG A 544 -19.15 -6.29 -10.19
N VAL A 545 -18.26 -5.32 -10.33
CA VAL A 545 -18.04 -4.59 -11.58
C VAL A 545 -16.57 -4.69 -11.97
N PHE A 546 -16.33 -5.12 -13.20
CA PHE A 546 -15.00 -5.29 -13.76
C PHE A 546 -14.80 -4.41 -15.00
N LEU A 547 -13.59 -3.90 -15.16
CA LEU A 547 -13.15 -3.13 -16.32
C LEU A 547 -12.01 -3.86 -17.04
N GLY A 548 -12.14 -4.07 -18.34
CA GLY A 548 -11.12 -4.75 -19.12
C GLY A 548 -10.98 -4.20 -20.54
N PRO A 549 -9.97 -4.67 -21.30
CA PRO A 549 -9.74 -4.23 -22.67
C PRO A 549 -10.77 -4.84 -23.62
N LYS A 550 -11.22 -4.06 -24.60
CA LYS A 550 -12.03 -4.58 -25.72
C LYS A 550 -11.16 -5.27 -26.78
N TYR A 551 -10.00 -4.69 -27.06
CA TYR A 551 -9.05 -5.17 -28.06
C TYR A 551 -7.67 -5.46 -27.42
N ASP A 552 -6.95 -6.38 -28.02
CA ASP A 552 -5.55 -6.62 -27.68
C ASP A 552 -4.61 -5.54 -28.25
N CYS A 553 -3.29 -5.68 -28.06
CA CYS A 553 -2.30 -4.74 -28.56
C CYS A 553 -2.17 -4.71 -30.09
N MET A 554 -2.70 -5.71 -30.79
CA MET A 554 -2.74 -5.78 -32.25
C MET A 554 -4.07 -5.30 -32.83
N GLY A 555 -5.00 -4.82 -32.00
CA GLY A 555 -6.32 -4.37 -32.41
C GLY A 555 -7.33 -5.49 -32.66
N LYS A 556 -7.03 -6.73 -32.25
CA LYS A 556 -7.97 -7.86 -32.37
C LYS A 556 -8.95 -7.85 -31.21
N LEU A 557 -10.24 -8.07 -31.51
CA LEU A 557 -11.28 -8.24 -30.49
C LEU A 557 -10.97 -9.45 -29.61
N MET A 558 -11.01 -9.26 -28.29
CA MET A 558 -10.75 -10.32 -27.32
C MET A 558 -12.05 -11.00 -26.87
N ASP A 559 -12.06 -12.33 -26.86
CA ASP A 559 -13.14 -13.11 -26.25
C ASP A 559 -13.15 -12.90 -24.71
N ILE A 560 -14.33 -12.93 -24.11
CA ILE A 560 -14.50 -12.71 -22.66
C ILE A 560 -13.74 -13.76 -21.82
N ASN A 561 -13.75 -15.01 -22.26
CA ASN A 561 -13.05 -16.09 -21.58
C ASN A 561 -11.52 -15.95 -21.65
N ASP A 562 -11.00 -15.34 -22.73
CA ASP A 562 -9.56 -15.10 -22.87
C ASP A 562 -9.09 -13.94 -22.02
N LYS A 563 -9.89 -12.86 -21.94
CA LYS A 563 -9.52 -11.66 -21.17
C LYS A 563 -10.02 -11.64 -19.73
N ARG A 564 -10.79 -12.64 -19.26
CA ARG A 564 -11.34 -12.66 -17.92
C ARG A 564 -10.31 -12.43 -16.80
N LEU A 565 -9.08 -12.89 -17.02
CA LEU A 565 -7.96 -12.73 -16.05
C LEU A 565 -7.24 -11.39 -16.17
N ASP A 566 -7.59 -10.59 -17.19
CA ASP A 566 -7.04 -9.27 -17.46
C ASP A 566 -8.03 -8.15 -17.10
N MET A 567 -9.17 -8.51 -16.55
CA MET A 567 -10.16 -7.54 -16.06
C MET A 567 -9.82 -7.10 -14.64
N VAL A 568 -9.90 -5.80 -14.42
CA VAL A 568 -9.70 -5.17 -13.12
C VAL A 568 -11.05 -5.05 -12.42
N GLU A 569 -11.16 -5.56 -11.20
CA GLU A 569 -12.32 -5.34 -10.34
C GLU A 569 -12.29 -3.90 -9.83
N ILE A 570 -13.20 -3.08 -10.35
CA ILE A 570 -13.27 -1.65 -10.02
C ILE A 570 -14.20 -1.38 -8.85
N ASP A 571 -15.23 -2.19 -8.66
CA ASP A 571 -16.14 -2.09 -7.51
C ASP A 571 -16.73 -3.45 -7.14
N SER A 572 -17.02 -3.63 -5.86
CA SER A 572 -17.80 -4.74 -5.32
C SER A 572 -18.48 -4.28 -4.04
N PHE A 573 -19.79 -4.60 -3.90
CA PHE A 573 -20.58 -4.16 -2.76
C PHE A 573 -21.81 -5.03 -2.56
N ILE A 574 -22.35 -5.01 -1.34
CA ILE A 574 -23.63 -5.63 -1.01
C ILE A 574 -24.75 -4.61 -1.23
N TYR A 575 -25.80 -5.02 -1.91
CA TYR A 575 -26.99 -4.21 -2.17
C TYR A 575 -28.25 -4.99 -1.85
N LYS A 576 -29.19 -4.35 -1.15
CA LYS A 576 -30.50 -4.93 -0.88
C LYS A 576 -31.41 -4.66 -2.06
N LEU A 577 -31.69 -5.69 -2.85
CA LEU A 577 -32.66 -5.62 -3.95
C LEU A 577 -34.08 -5.68 -3.39
N GLU A 578 -34.92 -4.79 -3.86
CA GLU A 578 -36.37 -4.82 -3.63
C GLU A 578 -37.09 -5.51 -4.82
N THR A 579 -38.28 -6.03 -4.58
CA THR A 579 -39.10 -6.63 -5.64
C THR A 579 -39.46 -5.59 -6.71
N GLY A 580 -39.21 -5.90 -7.98
CA GLY A 580 -39.38 -4.99 -9.11
C GLY A 580 -38.07 -4.40 -9.62
N LYS A 581 -38.14 -3.21 -10.19
CA LYS A 581 -36.98 -2.52 -10.77
C LYS A 581 -36.18 -1.78 -9.70
N ASN A 582 -34.86 -2.05 -9.67
CA ASN A 582 -33.88 -1.38 -8.82
C ASN A 582 -32.87 -0.64 -9.71
N THR A 583 -32.71 0.66 -9.50
CA THR A 583 -31.68 1.45 -10.17
C THR A 583 -30.57 1.77 -9.17
N ILE A 584 -29.44 1.12 -9.36
CA ILE A 584 -28.26 1.24 -8.49
C ILE A 584 -27.31 2.26 -9.08
N VAL A 585 -27.09 3.36 -8.38
CA VAL A 585 -26.12 4.40 -8.78
C VAL A 585 -24.91 4.32 -7.87
N ARG A 586 -23.73 4.20 -8.48
CA ARG A 586 -22.45 4.16 -7.77
C ARG A 586 -21.54 5.29 -8.22
N ASP A 587 -21.12 6.15 -7.30
CA ASP A 587 -20.11 7.16 -7.57
C ASP A 587 -18.72 6.52 -7.49
N SER A 588 -17.80 6.94 -8.38
CA SER A 588 -16.41 6.46 -8.36
C SER A 588 -15.73 6.68 -7.00
N MET A 589 -16.10 7.73 -6.27
CA MET A 589 -15.58 8.01 -4.92
C MET A 589 -16.05 7.01 -3.85
N GLU A 590 -17.10 6.24 -4.13
CA GLU A 590 -17.66 5.26 -3.20
C GLU A 590 -17.21 3.83 -3.46
N MET A 591 -16.39 3.62 -4.49
CA MET A 591 -15.95 2.28 -4.90
C MET A 591 -15.17 1.59 -3.80
N HIS A 592 -15.46 0.29 -3.63
CA HIS A 592 -14.89 -0.52 -2.58
C HIS A 592 -13.38 -0.75 -2.80
N ASN A 593 -12.65 -0.96 -1.70
CA ASN A 593 -11.20 -1.19 -1.69
C ASN A 593 -10.34 -0.07 -2.30
N MET A 594 -10.92 1.09 -2.55
CA MET A 594 -10.19 2.26 -3.02
C MET A 594 -9.86 3.19 -1.84
N ILE A 595 -8.75 3.89 -1.96
CA ILE A 595 -8.33 4.89 -0.98
C ILE A 595 -8.02 6.20 -1.69
N GLY A 596 -8.44 7.30 -1.09
CA GLY A 596 -8.07 8.63 -1.52
C GLY A 596 -6.59 8.95 -1.22
N ASP A 597 -6.22 10.19 -1.43
CA ASP A 597 -4.87 10.65 -1.13
C ASP A 597 -4.54 10.46 0.36
N ARG A 598 -3.37 9.88 0.61
CA ARG A 598 -2.89 9.58 1.97
C ARG A 598 -2.08 10.71 2.59
N THR A 599 -1.83 11.76 1.84
CA THR A 599 -0.96 12.86 2.27
C THR A 599 -1.53 13.55 3.47
N TRP A 600 -0.95 13.28 4.62
CA TRP A 600 -1.17 13.96 5.85
C TRP A 600 -0.03 14.94 6.07
N THR A 601 0.05 15.97 5.28
CA THR A 601 0.98 17.02 5.63
C THR A 601 0.62 17.49 7.05
N ARG A 602 1.61 17.73 7.88
CA ARG A 602 1.45 18.34 9.21
C ARG A 602 0.44 19.49 9.19
N LYS A 603 0.37 20.20 8.06
CA LYS A 603 -0.55 21.32 7.81
C LYS A 603 -2.02 20.89 7.62
N MET A 604 -2.29 19.72 7.03
CA MET A 604 -3.66 19.20 6.92
C MET A 604 -4.13 18.62 8.25
N PHE A 605 -3.24 17.99 8.99
CA PHE A 605 -3.51 17.49 10.32
C PHE A 605 -3.80 18.67 11.29
N ASP A 606 -2.94 19.70 11.27
CA ASP A 606 -3.14 20.94 12.02
C ASP A 606 -4.50 21.59 11.70
N ARG A 607 -4.93 21.56 10.43
CA ARG A 607 -6.22 22.11 9.99
C ARG A 607 -7.40 21.25 10.47
N SER A 608 -7.34 19.94 10.34
CA SER A 608 -8.41 19.03 10.80
C SER A 608 -8.57 19.07 12.32
N LEU A 609 -7.46 19.25 13.03
CA LEU A 609 -7.45 19.40 14.48
C LEU A 609 -8.12 20.70 14.92
N VAL A 610 -7.83 21.81 14.23
CA VAL A 610 -8.43 23.14 14.51
C VAL A 610 -9.92 23.14 14.18
N GLU A 611 -10.34 22.54 13.09
CA GLU A 611 -11.75 22.38 12.72
C GLU A 611 -12.52 21.54 13.74
N THR A 612 -11.87 20.54 14.33
CA THR A 612 -12.48 19.67 15.36
C THR A 612 -12.57 20.37 16.73
N LEU A 613 -11.61 21.21 17.07
CA LEU A 613 -11.60 21.93 18.34
C LEU A 613 -12.48 23.22 18.30
N GLY A 614 -12.72 23.76 17.11
CA GLY A 614 -13.49 24.98 16.91
C GLY A 614 -15.01 24.80 16.76
N SER A 615 -15.45 23.61 16.30
CA SER A 615 -16.87 23.25 16.20
C SER A 615 -17.17 22.20 17.26
N GLY A 616 -17.93 22.50 18.26
CA GLY A 616 -18.39 21.51 19.24
C GLY A 616 -19.27 20.39 18.65
N ASP A 617 -19.28 20.24 17.34
CA ASP A 617 -20.03 19.23 16.58
C ASP A 617 -19.06 18.21 15.97
N HIS A 618 -19.06 16.99 16.53
CA HIS A 618 -18.21 15.88 16.16
C HIS A 618 -18.54 15.20 14.82
N THR A 619 -19.37 15.80 14.00
CA THR A 619 -19.60 15.40 12.62
C THR A 619 -18.47 15.89 11.72
N VAL A 620 -17.25 15.45 12.00
CA VAL A 620 -16.25 15.32 10.92
C VAL A 620 -16.93 14.42 9.92
N THR A 621 -17.25 14.98 8.77
CA THR A 621 -17.66 14.19 7.62
C THR A 621 -16.74 12.97 7.57
N GLU A 622 -17.26 11.83 7.99
CA GLU A 622 -16.61 10.49 7.97
C GLU A 622 -16.38 10.08 6.51
N ALA A 623 -16.05 11.07 5.71
CA ALA A 623 -15.76 10.89 4.34
C ALA A 623 -14.76 9.75 4.19
N TRP A 624 -14.24 9.31 3.43
CA TRP A 624 -13.31 8.39 2.81
C TRP A 624 -12.06 7.96 3.64
N TRP A 625 -11.72 8.56 4.77
CA TRP A 625 -10.57 8.19 5.63
C TRP A 625 -10.72 6.79 6.30
N HIS A 626 -11.93 6.34 6.51
CA HIS A 626 -12.21 5.05 7.14
C HIS A 626 -12.25 3.88 6.15
N ARG A 627 -12.02 4.15 4.86
CA ARG A 627 -11.91 3.10 3.85
C ARG A 627 -10.62 2.32 4.05
N ALA A 628 -10.56 1.13 3.52
CA ALA A 628 -9.48 0.17 3.75
C ALA A 628 -8.11 0.81 3.89
N ARG A 629 -7.42 0.60 5.01
CA ARG A 629 -6.04 1.09 5.25
C ARG A 629 -5.09 0.70 4.11
N THR A 630 -5.38 -0.38 3.41
CA THR A 630 -4.61 -1.00 2.35
C THR A 630 -5.23 -0.84 0.96
N GLY A 631 -6.22 0.06 0.78
CA GLY A 631 -6.92 0.25 -0.48
C GLY A 631 -6.02 0.67 -1.64
N PHE A 632 -6.43 0.29 -2.87
CA PHE A 632 -5.80 0.73 -4.10
C PHE A 632 -6.02 2.24 -4.30
N PRO A 633 -5.06 3.00 -4.86
CA PRO A 633 -5.23 4.44 -5.08
C PRO A 633 -6.42 4.75 -5.99
N HIS A 634 -7.42 5.46 -5.46
CA HIS A 634 -8.65 5.81 -6.19
C HIS A 634 -8.35 6.47 -7.54
N ARG A 635 -7.46 7.47 -7.57
CA ARG A 635 -7.09 8.21 -8.78
C ARG A 635 -6.48 7.34 -9.89
N MET A 636 -5.96 6.15 -9.56
CA MET A 636 -5.39 5.20 -10.52
C MET A 636 -6.41 4.13 -10.96
N LEU A 637 -7.69 4.30 -10.66
CA LEU A 637 -8.75 3.37 -11.02
C LEU A 637 -8.82 3.16 -12.53
N LEU A 638 -8.69 4.24 -13.31
CA LEU A 638 -8.70 4.20 -14.77
C LEU A 638 -7.28 4.23 -15.35
N PRO A 639 -7.02 3.50 -16.47
CA PRO A 639 -5.77 3.65 -17.22
C PRO A 639 -5.69 5.01 -17.89
N MET A 640 -4.46 5.44 -18.25
CA MET A 640 -4.24 6.72 -18.91
C MET A 640 -5.08 6.86 -20.19
N GLY A 641 -5.29 5.76 -20.92
CA GLY A 641 -6.00 5.78 -22.18
C GLY A 641 -5.16 6.35 -23.33
N ARG A 642 -5.81 6.62 -24.46
CA ARG A 642 -5.19 7.13 -25.69
C ARG A 642 -5.87 8.40 -26.16
N ARG A 643 -5.16 9.23 -26.91
CA ARG A 643 -5.79 10.33 -27.66
C ARG A 643 -6.84 9.76 -28.63
N GLY A 644 -8.03 10.30 -28.65
CA GLY A 644 -9.16 9.79 -29.42
C GLY A 644 -9.97 8.69 -28.72
N GLY A 645 -9.55 8.25 -27.54
CA GLY A 645 -10.20 7.22 -26.74
C GLY A 645 -9.56 5.84 -26.84
N MET A 646 -9.66 5.06 -25.77
CA MET A 646 -9.27 3.65 -25.72
C MET A 646 -10.53 2.81 -25.46
N PRO A 647 -10.95 1.96 -26.42
CA PRO A 647 -12.13 1.13 -26.23
C PRO A 647 -11.94 0.13 -25.09
N MET A 648 -12.82 0.21 -24.10
CA MET A 648 -12.87 -0.65 -22.94
C MET A 648 -14.16 -1.46 -22.91
N GLN A 649 -14.21 -2.46 -22.05
CA GLN A 649 -15.42 -3.23 -21.80
C GLN A 649 -15.61 -3.40 -20.29
N MET A 650 -16.82 -3.17 -19.83
CA MET A 650 -17.22 -3.48 -18.45
C MET A 650 -18.00 -4.79 -18.41
N PHE A 651 -17.85 -5.48 -17.30
CA PHE A 651 -18.58 -6.70 -16.97
C PHE A 651 -19.19 -6.54 -15.59
N VAL A 652 -20.48 -6.81 -15.46
CA VAL A 652 -21.23 -6.73 -14.19
C VAL A 652 -21.85 -8.08 -13.90
N ILE A 653 -21.73 -8.53 -12.66
CA ILE A 653 -22.42 -9.72 -12.17
C ILE A 653 -23.08 -9.43 -10.82
N VAL A 654 -24.27 -10.00 -10.64
CA VAL A 654 -25.03 -9.96 -9.38
C VAL A 654 -25.19 -11.38 -8.88
N THR A 655 -24.79 -11.63 -7.63
CA THR A 655 -24.83 -12.96 -7.01
C THR A 655 -25.54 -12.90 -5.66
N PRO A 656 -26.18 -13.99 -5.19
CA PRO A 656 -26.80 -14.01 -3.86
C PRO A 656 -25.74 -13.92 -2.76
N VAL A 657 -26.09 -13.27 -1.64
CA VAL A 657 -25.29 -13.31 -0.40
C VAL A 657 -25.57 -14.63 0.32
N VAL A 658 -24.55 -15.45 0.49
CA VAL A 658 -24.66 -16.71 1.26
C VAL A 658 -24.42 -16.41 2.73
N LYS A 659 -25.51 -16.26 3.51
CA LYS A 659 -25.48 -15.82 4.93
C LYS A 659 -24.87 -16.85 5.90
N ASP A 660 -25.08 -18.13 5.68
CA ASP A 660 -24.75 -19.18 6.66
C ASP A 660 -23.26 -19.36 6.94
N LYS A 661 -22.40 -18.87 6.07
CA LYS A 661 -20.93 -18.94 6.22
C LYS A 661 -20.28 -17.63 6.66
N LEU A 662 -21.02 -16.53 6.60
CA LEU A 662 -20.56 -15.20 7.01
C LEU A 662 -20.75 -14.91 8.51
N MET A 663 -21.68 -15.60 9.16
CA MET A 663 -22.08 -15.32 10.54
C MET A 663 -21.00 -15.58 11.60
N ASN A 664 -19.94 -16.33 11.26
CA ASN A 664 -18.81 -16.53 12.18
C ASN A 664 -17.72 -15.45 12.08
N LEU A 665 -17.85 -14.50 11.15
CA LEU A 665 -16.77 -13.57 10.83
C LEU A 665 -17.08 -12.10 11.12
N VAL A 666 -18.34 -11.65 10.97
CA VAL A 666 -18.71 -10.24 11.20
C VAL A 666 -20.23 -10.09 11.36
N ASP A 667 -20.69 -9.32 12.33
CA ASP A 667 -22.06 -8.88 12.47
C ASP A 667 -22.52 -8.08 11.23
N MET A 668 -23.65 -8.43 10.63
CA MET A 668 -24.16 -7.84 9.39
C MET A 668 -24.46 -6.34 9.52
N ASP A 669 -24.74 -5.84 10.72
CA ASP A 669 -24.95 -4.41 10.97
C ASP A 669 -23.61 -3.63 10.91
N THR A 670 -22.50 -4.27 11.25
CA THR A 670 -21.14 -3.70 11.07
C THR A 670 -20.69 -3.71 9.60
N MET A 671 -21.28 -4.56 8.74
CA MET A 671 -21.05 -4.52 7.28
C MET A 671 -21.74 -3.33 6.59
N ARG A 672 -22.92 -2.91 7.07
CA ARG A 672 -23.56 -1.65 6.64
C ARG A 672 -22.69 -0.45 7.01
N ASP A 673 -21.98 -0.52 8.11
CA ASP A 673 -21.02 0.46 8.60
C ASP A 673 -19.62 0.20 8.03
N ARG A 674 -19.44 -0.03 6.75
CA ARG A 674 -18.23 -0.07 5.87
C ARG A 674 -16.84 -0.12 6.55
N LYS A 675 -16.78 -0.31 7.88
CA LYS A 675 -15.58 -0.11 8.72
C LYS A 675 -14.71 -1.35 8.89
N VAL A 676 -15.20 -2.54 8.58
CA VAL A 676 -14.56 -3.80 9.00
C VAL A 676 -14.03 -4.66 7.86
N CYS A 677 -14.63 -4.64 6.67
CA CYS A 677 -14.16 -5.44 5.54
C CYS A 677 -13.04 -4.76 4.75
N ARG A 678 -11.85 -5.30 4.85
CA ARG A 678 -10.64 -4.78 4.17
C ARG A 678 -10.49 -5.24 2.72
N PHE A 679 -11.23 -6.26 2.32
CA PHE A 679 -11.29 -6.79 0.95
C PHE A 679 -12.67 -7.43 0.71
N THR A 680 -13.00 -7.73 -0.54
CA THR A 680 -14.16 -8.54 -0.95
C THR A 680 -14.29 -9.89 -0.24
N VAL A 681 -13.27 -10.30 0.50
CA VAL A 681 -13.21 -11.54 1.30
C VAL A 681 -14.40 -11.72 2.26
N CYS A 682 -14.94 -10.62 2.74
CA CYS A 682 -16.04 -10.66 3.71
C CYS A 682 -17.44 -10.63 3.07
N MET A 683 -17.56 -10.48 1.75
CA MET A 683 -18.86 -10.33 1.10
C MET A 683 -19.54 -11.67 0.84
N ASP A 684 -18.78 -12.68 0.48
CA ASP A 684 -19.25 -14.06 0.29
C ASP A 684 -18.08 -15.06 0.31
N THR A 685 -18.39 -16.32 0.15
CA THR A 685 -17.42 -17.42 0.13
C THR A 685 -16.91 -17.77 -1.28
N LEU A 686 -17.37 -17.05 -2.30
CA LEU A 686 -16.92 -17.30 -3.68
C LEU A 686 -15.42 -16.93 -3.83
N PRO A 687 -14.69 -17.60 -4.73
CA PRO A 687 -13.31 -17.26 -5.03
C PRO A 687 -13.18 -15.79 -5.45
N LEU A 688 -12.11 -15.12 -5.03
CA LEU A 688 -11.84 -13.74 -5.39
C LEU A 688 -11.76 -13.58 -6.92
N GLY A 689 -12.46 -12.56 -7.43
CA GLY A 689 -12.60 -12.33 -8.86
C GLY A 689 -13.63 -13.24 -9.55
N PHE A 690 -14.53 -13.90 -8.79
CA PHE A 690 -15.67 -14.59 -9.38
C PHE A 690 -16.45 -13.66 -10.34
N PRO A 691 -16.87 -14.08 -11.53
CA PRO A 691 -16.78 -15.43 -12.11
C PRO A 691 -15.51 -15.66 -12.93
N SER A 692 -14.54 -14.78 -12.92
CA SER A 692 -13.32 -14.90 -13.72
C SER A 692 -12.40 -16.07 -13.30
N THR A 693 -12.71 -16.75 -12.20
CA THR A 693 -11.95 -17.89 -11.67
C THR A 693 -11.93 -19.08 -12.61
N ALA A 694 -13.06 -19.42 -13.26
CA ALA A 694 -13.13 -20.45 -14.29
C ALA A 694 -13.68 -19.87 -15.61
N ARG A 695 -13.66 -20.64 -16.69
CA ARG A 695 -14.32 -20.28 -17.94
C ARG A 695 -15.83 -20.37 -17.74
N SER A 696 -16.59 -19.56 -18.49
CA SER A 696 -18.01 -19.81 -18.63
C SER A 696 -18.27 -20.72 -19.84
N ALA A 697 -19.18 -21.66 -19.70
CA ALA A 697 -19.62 -22.52 -20.80
C ALA A 697 -20.36 -21.71 -21.89
N TRP A 698 -20.77 -20.49 -21.58
CA TRP A 698 -21.54 -19.61 -22.45
C TRP A 698 -20.62 -18.59 -23.12
N ARG A 699 -20.74 -18.47 -24.44
CA ARG A 699 -20.33 -17.26 -25.14
C ARG A 699 -21.39 -16.23 -24.81
N THR A 700 -21.05 -15.19 -24.08
CA THR A 700 -21.95 -14.04 -23.96
C THR A 700 -22.23 -13.56 -25.36
N SER A 701 -23.48 -13.66 -25.80
CA SER A 701 -23.95 -12.95 -27.01
C SER A 701 -23.50 -11.51 -26.85
N SER A 702 -22.77 -11.01 -27.82
CA SER A 702 -22.25 -9.65 -27.84
C SER A 702 -23.35 -8.69 -27.42
N PRO A 703 -23.19 -7.89 -26.36
CA PRO A 703 -24.05 -6.74 -26.23
C PRO A 703 -23.74 -5.85 -27.43
N THR A 704 -24.71 -5.62 -28.22
CA THR A 704 -24.73 -4.55 -29.19
C THR A 704 -24.31 -3.25 -28.52
N THR A 705 -23.21 -2.65 -29.03
CA THR A 705 -22.67 -1.29 -28.90
C THR A 705 -22.61 -0.70 -27.52
#